data_0d1a5e5400d5ccdb712fd682f99b8c3f
#
_entry.id   0d1a5e5400d5ccdb712fd682f99b8c3f
#
_cell.length_a   1.000
_cell.length_b   1.000
_cell.length_c   1.000
_cell.angle_alpha   90.00
_cell.angle_beta   90.00
_cell.angle_gamma   90.00
#
_symmetry.space_group_name_H-M   'P 1'
#
loop_
_entity.id
_entity.type
_entity.pdbx_description
1 polymer ?
#
loop_
_entity_poly.entity_id
_entity_poly.type
_entity_poly.pdbx_seq_one_letter_code
_entity_poly.pdbx_strand_id
1 'polypeptide(L)'
;MEQEEQKLNSLPDNAYRELKPGEEYKPIMPARTQPKEVTTYSVVFGIIMAIIFSAAAAYLGLKVGQVFEAAIPIAIIAVGCGNLMKKNNMLGQNVIIQSIGASSGVIVAGAIFTLPALYILGLDAKFYQIFLSSLLGGLLGILMLIPFRKYFVKDMHGKYPFPEATATTEVLVSGEKKGNQAKLLAVSGLIGGLYDFFISTFGWWTENVSTRIIGWGDMLAEKAKLVFKVNTGAAVLGLGYIVGLKYAAIICAGSFTVWFVLIPFLSYFADGQTLVVGEGVTALIRDMSPEQIFTHYARHIGIGGIAMAGIIGIIKSSGIIRQALGLAVKELGGKKGNEEVAERTQRDLSMKFIMTGLLATLITTFIFFQFGVLGNLFQTIVAILIVFVISFLFTTVAANAIAIVGTNPVSGMTLMTLILASLVLVSAGLSGTSGMMAAMVIGGVVCTALSMAGGFITDLKIGYWIGTTPVKQEKWKFLGTVVSAATVAGVMMVLNQTYGFVGENALVAPQANAMAAVIKPLMEGGATPWMLYFAGAALALILTMIGVPALAFALGMFIPLDLNTPLLIGGLVSWYVSTRSKEEKVNKIRRERGTLIASGFIAGGALMGVVSAVLKYFGADWDMSWSGAEWLAVVMYIAIIGYFIWDSLRAREE
;
A
#
# COMPACT_ATOMS: atom_id res chain seq x y z
N MET A 1 -44.78 -7.78 -21.09
CA MET A 1 -43.82 -6.79 -20.55
C MET A 1 -43.59 -7.08 -19.07
N GLU A 2 -43.35 -8.35 -18.76
CA GLU A 2 -43.02 -8.86 -17.41
C GLU A 2 -41.82 -9.84 -17.56
N GLN A 3 -40.78 -9.39 -18.22
CA GLN A 3 -39.53 -10.14 -18.31
C GLN A 3 -38.40 -9.18 -17.95
N GLU A 4 -37.59 -9.63 -16.99
CA GLU A 4 -36.28 -9.07 -16.64
C GLU A 4 -36.22 -8.00 -15.53
N GLU A 5 -36.79 -8.23 -14.39
CA GLU A 5 -36.12 -7.96 -13.14
C GLU A 5 -35.41 -9.24 -12.63
N GLN A 6 -34.57 -9.84 -13.45
CA GLN A 6 -33.55 -10.73 -12.91
C GLN A 6 -32.58 -9.84 -12.11
N LYS A 7 -32.73 -9.81 -10.78
CA LYS A 7 -31.70 -9.33 -9.87
C LYS A 7 -30.44 -10.15 -10.17
N LEU A 8 -29.55 -9.58 -10.96
CA LEU A 8 -28.25 -10.17 -11.28
C LEU A 8 -27.49 -10.37 -9.96
N ASN A 9 -27.24 -11.61 -9.59
CA ASN A 9 -26.53 -12.00 -8.37
C ASN A 9 -25.01 -12.04 -8.58
N SER A 10 -24.55 -11.82 -9.81
CA SER A 10 -23.17 -11.81 -10.27
C SER A 10 -23.07 -10.85 -11.44
N LEU A 11 -21.85 -10.41 -11.74
CA LEU A 11 -21.61 -9.67 -12.97
C LEU A 11 -21.95 -10.55 -14.19
N PRO A 12 -22.47 -9.94 -15.29
CA PRO A 12 -22.72 -10.67 -16.52
C PRO A 12 -21.39 -11.19 -17.12
N ASP A 13 -21.44 -12.31 -17.81
CA ASP A 13 -20.25 -13.00 -18.37
C ASP A 13 -19.40 -12.09 -19.28
N ASN A 14 -20.02 -11.12 -19.93
CA ASN A 14 -19.32 -10.17 -20.78
C ASN A 14 -18.57 -9.05 -19.98
N ALA A 15 -18.68 -9.01 -18.67
CA ALA A 15 -17.93 -8.06 -17.83
C ALA A 15 -16.40 -8.32 -17.89
N TYR A 16 -16.02 -9.57 -18.05
CA TYR A 16 -14.62 -10.04 -17.91
C TYR A 16 -13.92 -10.33 -19.25
N ARG A 17 -14.61 -10.20 -20.39
CA ARG A 17 -14.07 -10.46 -21.71
C ARG A 17 -14.20 -9.27 -22.63
N GLU A 18 -13.42 -9.24 -23.70
CA GLU A 18 -13.59 -8.24 -24.75
C GLU A 18 -14.99 -8.37 -25.37
N LEU A 19 -15.60 -7.20 -25.63
CA LEU A 19 -16.90 -7.12 -26.28
C LEU A 19 -16.77 -7.47 -27.76
N LYS A 20 -17.71 -8.27 -28.26
CA LYS A 20 -17.80 -8.56 -29.70
C LYS A 20 -18.24 -7.31 -30.48
N PRO A 21 -17.95 -7.21 -31.77
CA PRO A 21 -18.42 -6.10 -32.60
C PRO A 21 -19.97 -5.96 -32.50
N GLY A 22 -20.44 -4.79 -32.08
CA GLY A 22 -21.86 -4.50 -31.86
C GLY A 22 -22.42 -4.95 -30.51
N GLU A 23 -21.61 -5.55 -29.64
CA GLU A 23 -22.01 -5.88 -28.26
C GLU A 23 -21.73 -4.70 -27.33
N GLU A 24 -22.70 -4.39 -26.46
CA GLU A 24 -22.57 -3.37 -25.43
C GLU A 24 -22.59 -4.00 -24.03
N TYR A 25 -21.75 -3.47 -23.15
CA TYR A 25 -21.80 -3.84 -21.72
C TYR A 25 -22.98 -3.16 -21.04
N LYS A 26 -23.87 -3.97 -20.44
CA LYS A 26 -25.01 -3.48 -19.66
C LYS A 26 -24.69 -3.59 -18.18
N PRO A 27 -24.54 -2.47 -17.45
CA PRO A 27 -24.26 -2.49 -16.02
C PRO A 27 -25.48 -2.98 -15.21
N ILE A 28 -25.22 -3.41 -13.96
CA ILE A 28 -26.27 -3.92 -13.03
C ILE A 28 -27.33 -2.86 -12.77
N MET A 29 -26.93 -1.59 -12.61
CA MET A 29 -27.84 -0.45 -12.52
C MET A 29 -27.92 0.25 -13.89
N PRO A 30 -28.97 0.04 -14.68
CA PRO A 30 -29.06 0.59 -16.03
C PRO A 30 -28.96 2.12 -16.07
N ALA A 31 -28.42 2.65 -17.16
CA ALA A 31 -28.24 4.09 -17.34
C ALA A 31 -29.53 4.92 -17.21
N ARG A 32 -30.67 4.32 -17.57
CA ARG A 32 -32.01 4.95 -17.49
C ARG A 32 -32.56 5.08 -16.07
N THR A 33 -32.02 4.31 -15.10
CA THR A 33 -32.47 4.39 -13.71
C THR A 33 -31.76 5.53 -12.98
N GLN A 34 -32.41 6.08 -11.95
CA GLN A 34 -31.84 7.11 -11.08
C GLN A 34 -31.72 6.56 -9.64
N PRO A 35 -30.71 5.70 -9.38
CA PRO A 35 -30.55 5.14 -8.04
C PRO A 35 -30.11 6.22 -7.05
N LYS A 36 -30.48 6.02 -5.78
CA LYS A 36 -29.97 6.84 -4.67
C LYS A 36 -28.54 6.39 -4.37
N GLU A 37 -27.53 7.11 -4.88
CA GLU A 37 -26.12 6.80 -4.68
C GLU A 37 -25.54 7.61 -3.52
N VAL A 38 -25.74 8.93 -3.54
CA VAL A 38 -25.25 9.86 -2.53
C VAL A 38 -26.36 10.22 -1.56
N THR A 39 -26.16 9.88 -0.29
CA THR A 39 -27.03 10.19 0.84
C THR A 39 -26.18 10.61 2.03
N THR A 40 -26.79 11.27 3.03
CA THR A 40 -26.07 11.58 4.28
C THR A 40 -25.47 10.33 4.90
N TYR A 41 -26.19 9.20 4.84
CA TYR A 41 -25.69 7.92 5.33
C TYR A 41 -24.42 7.47 4.58
N SER A 42 -24.47 7.43 3.24
CA SER A 42 -23.31 6.96 2.45
C SER A 42 -22.09 7.84 2.63
N VAL A 43 -22.27 9.15 2.76
CA VAL A 43 -21.16 10.09 2.96
C VAL A 43 -20.56 9.96 4.36
N VAL A 44 -21.39 10.03 5.41
CA VAL A 44 -20.90 9.94 6.81
C VAL A 44 -20.26 8.58 7.07
N PHE A 45 -20.88 7.50 6.59
CA PHE A 45 -20.31 6.16 6.76
C PHE A 45 -19.01 5.98 5.97
N GLY A 46 -18.91 6.53 4.76
CA GLY A 46 -17.68 6.56 3.98
C GLY A 46 -16.55 7.34 4.68
N ILE A 47 -16.86 8.47 5.32
CA ILE A 47 -15.90 9.24 6.13
C ILE A 47 -15.41 8.40 7.33
N ILE A 48 -16.31 7.74 8.05
CA ILE A 48 -15.94 6.89 9.18
C ILE A 48 -14.99 5.77 8.72
N MET A 49 -15.32 5.12 7.59
CA MET A 49 -14.44 4.09 7.01
C MET A 49 -13.09 4.67 6.59
N ALA A 50 -13.06 5.86 5.98
CA ALA A 50 -11.81 6.53 5.61
C ALA A 50 -10.92 6.79 6.83
N ILE A 51 -11.46 7.25 7.95
CA ILE A 51 -10.71 7.49 9.19
C ILE A 51 -10.16 6.18 9.76
N ILE A 52 -11.03 5.19 9.96
CA ILE A 52 -10.65 3.91 10.58
C ILE A 52 -9.57 3.21 9.77
N PHE A 53 -9.78 3.07 8.46
CA PHE A 53 -8.84 2.36 7.61
C PHE A 53 -7.58 3.17 7.28
N SER A 54 -7.61 4.51 7.30
CA SER A 54 -6.39 5.32 7.22
C SER A 54 -5.49 5.10 8.45
N ALA A 55 -6.07 5.08 9.63
CA ALA A 55 -5.32 4.84 10.86
C ALA A 55 -4.72 3.42 10.87
N ALA A 56 -5.52 2.40 10.57
CA ALA A 56 -5.08 1.01 10.51
C ALA A 56 -3.99 0.78 9.45
N ALA A 57 -4.19 1.31 8.23
CA ALA A 57 -3.24 1.17 7.14
C ALA A 57 -1.91 1.90 7.43
N ALA A 58 -1.96 3.08 8.07
CA ALA A 58 -0.76 3.82 8.46
C ALA A 58 0.09 3.04 9.47
N TYR A 59 -0.54 2.49 10.52
CA TYR A 59 0.18 1.69 11.51
C TYR A 59 0.82 0.45 10.90
N LEU A 60 0.04 -0.37 10.19
CA LEU A 60 0.55 -1.60 9.60
C LEU A 60 1.60 -1.33 8.52
N GLY A 61 1.38 -0.32 7.68
CA GLY A 61 2.31 0.04 6.63
C GLY A 61 3.65 0.56 7.16
N LEU A 62 3.64 1.32 8.25
CA LEU A 62 4.87 1.75 8.95
C LEU A 62 5.58 0.59 9.64
N LYS A 63 4.83 -0.40 10.11
CA LYS A 63 5.38 -1.60 10.76
C LYS A 63 6.00 -2.57 9.75
N VAL A 64 5.28 -2.91 8.68
CA VAL A 64 5.62 -4.01 7.76
C VAL A 64 6.15 -3.51 6.41
N GLY A 65 5.96 -2.23 6.08
CA GLY A 65 6.32 -1.67 4.78
C GLY A 65 5.38 -2.07 3.63
N GLN A 66 4.21 -2.60 3.96
CA GLN A 66 3.17 -2.97 3.00
C GLN A 66 1.86 -2.31 3.40
N VAL A 67 1.21 -1.65 2.46
CA VAL A 67 -0.14 -1.10 2.65
C VAL A 67 -1.14 -2.05 2.02
N PHE A 68 -2.15 -2.43 2.78
CA PHE A 68 -3.24 -3.23 2.26
C PHE A 68 -4.32 -2.33 1.67
N GLU A 69 -4.91 -2.80 0.61
CA GLU A 69 -6.04 -2.13 -0.04
C GLU A 69 -7.32 -2.39 0.77
N ALA A 70 -7.93 -1.30 1.23
CA ALA A 70 -9.10 -1.38 2.13
C ALA A 70 -10.43 -1.54 1.39
N ALA A 71 -10.44 -1.55 0.06
CA ALA A 71 -11.64 -1.56 -0.77
C ALA A 71 -12.57 -2.74 -0.45
N ILE A 72 -12.02 -3.96 -0.38
CA ILE A 72 -12.78 -5.18 -0.10
C ILE A 72 -13.37 -5.17 1.33
N PRO A 73 -12.59 -4.97 2.42
CA PRO A 73 -13.13 -4.88 3.76
C PRO A 73 -14.22 -3.81 3.92
N ILE A 74 -14.01 -2.64 3.33
CA ILE A 74 -15.00 -1.55 3.38
C ILE A 74 -16.29 -1.94 2.65
N ALA A 75 -16.19 -2.58 1.48
CA ALA A 75 -17.34 -3.07 0.74
C ALA A 75 -18.16 -4.09 1.58
N ILE A 76 -17.48 -5.03 2.24
CA ILE A 76 -18.12 -6.03 3.10
C ILE A 76 -18.84 -5.38 4.28
N ILE A 77 -18.19 -4.41 4.94
CA ILE A 77 -18.79 -3.68 6.07
C ILE A 77 -19.99 -2.85 5.60
N ALA A 78 -19.88 -2.16 4.45
CA ALA A 78 -20.96 -1.36 3.89
C ALA A 78 -22.20 -2.21 3.59
N VAL A 79 -22.00 -3.35 2.93
CA VAL A 79 -23.07 -4.30 2.64
C VAL A 79 -23.66 -4.91 3.92
N GLY A 80 -22.79 -5.34 4.85
CA GLY A 80 -23.23 -5.93 6.12
C GLY A 80 -24.07 -4.98 6.96
N CYS A 81 -23.66 -3.71 7.08
CA CYS A 81 -24.43 -2.70 7.77
C CYS A 81 -25.75 -2.38 7.06
N GLY A 82 -25.76 -2.34 5.72
CA GLY A 82 -26.98 -2.18 4.94
C GLY A 82 -27.99 -3.29 5.22
N ASN A 83 -27.54 -4.54 5.24
CA ASN A 83 -28.38 -5.72 5.54
C ASN A 83 -28.91 -5.71 6.97
N LEU A 84 -28.07 -5.35 7.96
CA LEU A 84 -28.52 -5.22 9.36
C LEU A 84 -29.62 -4.16 9.52
N MET A 85 -29.53 -3.06 8.79
CA MET A 85 -30.54 -2.00 8.79
C MET A 85 -31.77 -2.32 7.94
N LYS A 86 -31.84 -3.51 7.31
CA LYS A 86 -32.93 -3.96 6.42
C LYS A 86 -33.30 -2.94 5.33
N LYS A 87 -32.28 -2.22 4.82
CA LYS A 87 -32.47 -1.25 3.74
C LYS A 87 -32.33 -1.94 2.38
N ASN A 88 -33.30 -1.73 1.51
CA ASN A 88 -33.26 -2.22 0.14
C ASN A 88 -32.59 -1.22 -0.81
N ASN A 89 -32.05 -1.69 -1.94
CA ASN A 89 -31.45 -0.89 -3.00
C ASN A 89 -30.26 -0.03 -2.52
N MET A 90 -29.38 -0.62 -1.72
CA MET A 90 -28.19 0.04 -1.17
C MET A 90 -26.97 0.00 -2.08
N LEU A 91 -27.01 -0.73 -3.21
CA LEU A 91 -25.84 -0.99 -4.04
C LEU A 91 -25.10 0.29 -4.46
N GLY A 92 -25.84 1.29 -4.96
CA GLY A 92 -25.23 2.58 -5.34
C GLY A 92 -24.62 3.33 -4.16
N GLN A 93 -25.28 3.27 -2.97
CA GLN A 93 -24.74 3.88 -1.75
C GLN A 93 -23.50 3.16 -1.25
N ASN A 94 -23.48 1.82 -1.32
CA ASN A 94 -22.33 1.01 -0.92
C ASN A 94 -21.10 1.28 -1.80
N VAL A 95 -21.28 1.54 -3.10
CA VAL A 95 -20.19 1.97 -3.99
C VAL A 95 -19.62 3.33 -3.56
N ILE A 96 -20.48 4.29 -3.19
CA ILE A 96 -20.01 5.59 -2.70
C ILE A 96 -19.27 5.45 -1.36
N ILE A 97 -19.78 4.64 -0.43
CA ILE A 97 -19.11 4.35 0.85
C ILE A 97 -17.73 3.74 0.57
N GLN A 98 -17.67 2.73 -0.30
CA GLN A 98 -16.43 2.08 -0.67
C GLN A 98 -15.45 3.07 -1.32
N SER A 99 -15.89 3.88 -2.28
CA SER A 99 -15.02 4.83 -2.98
C SER A 99 -14.47 5.94 -2.07
N ILE A 100 -15.28 6.48 -1.15
CA ILE A 100 -14.81 7.45 -0.14
C ILE A 100 -13.82 6.76 0.81
N GLY A 101 -14.19 5.59 1.34
CA GLY A 101 -13.40 4.85 2.29
C GLY A 101 -12.07 4.33 1.73
N ALA A 102 -12.05 3.87 0.48
CA ALA A 102 -10.85 3.41 -0.21
C ALA A 102 -9.79 4.50 -0.43
N SER A 103 -10.14 5.80 -0.23
CA SER A 103 -9.13 6.87 -0.16
C SER A 103 -8.10 6.62 0.94
N SER A 104 -8.46 5.86 1.99
CA SER A 104 -7.58 5.52 3.10
C SER A 104 -6.30 4.81 2.65
N GLY A 105 -6.39 3.67 1.98
CA GLY A 105 -5.23 2.89 1.56
C GLY A 105 -4.31 3.66 0.62
N VAL A 106 -4.89 4.36 -0.35
CA VAL A 106 -4.11 5.06 -1.38
C VAL A 106 -3.41 6.32 -0.86
N ILE A 107 -4.06 7.12 -0.01
CA ILE A 107 -3.41 8.30 0.61
C ILE A 107 -2.33 7.85 1.60
N VAL A 108 -2.62 6.84 2.39
CA VAL A 108 -1.66 6.28 3.34
C VAL A 108 -0.43 5.73 2.61
N ALA A 109 -0.59 4.94 1.55
CA ALA A 109 0.54 4.41 0.79
C ALA A 109 1.44 5.53 0.24
N GLY A 110 0.86 6.61 -0.26
CA GLY A 110 1.62 7.76 -0.70
C GLY A 110 2.39 8.46 0.42
N ALA A 111 1.75 8.68 1.56
CA ALA A 111 2.31 9.42 2.68
C ALA A 111 3.40 8.64 3.44
N ILE A 112 3.13 7.39 3.83
CA ILE A 112 4.01 6.64 4.75
C ILE A 112 5.28 6.11 4.10
N PHE A 113 5.34 6.06 2.78
CA PHE A 113 6.55 5.60 2.10
C PHE A 113 7.63 6.68 2.00
N THR A 114 7.26 7.95 2.16
CA THR A 114 8.18 9.08 2.04
C THR A 114 8.28 9.93 3.30
N LEU A 115 7.15 10.41 3.82
CA LEU A 115 7.12 11.46 4.84
C LEU A 115 7.73 11.07 6.20
N PRO A 116 7.67 9.81 6.69
CA PRO A 116 8.40 9.41 7.89
C PRO A 116 9.93 9.57 7.76
N ALA A 117 10.46 9.59 6.52
CA ALA A 117 11.86 9.86 6.28
C ALA A 117 12.29 11.24 6.81
N LEU A 118 11.39 12.21 6.90
CA LEU A 118 11.66 13.51 7.53
C LEU A 118 12.12 13.34 8.98
N TYR A 119 11.42 12.52 9.74
CA TYR A 119 11.79 12.20 11.13
C TYR A 119 13.06 11.36 11.22
N ILE A 120 13.25 10.41 10.30
CA ILE A 120 14.46 9.56 10.22
C ILE A 120 15.70 10.41 9.93
N LEU A 121 15.57 11.44 9.11
CA LEU A 121 16.63 12.39 8.78
C LEU A 121 16.85 13.48 9.86
N GLY A 122 16.11 13.42 10.96
CA GLY A 122 16.19 14.41 12.04
C GLY A 122 15.58 15.77 11.66
N LEU A 123 14.72 15.82 10.65
CA LEU A 123 14.03 17.02 10.23
C LEU A 123 12.74 17.19 11.04
N ASP A 124 12.47 18.39 11.53
CA ASP A 124 11.28 18.69 12.33
C ASP A 124 10.05 18.88 11.43
N ALA A 125 9.41 17.77 11.07
CA ALA A 125 8.24 17.76 10.20
C ALA A 125 6.99 18.20 10.98
N LYS A 126 6.32 19.23 10.50
CA LYS A 126 5.09 19.76 11.09
C LYS A 126 3.86 19.11 10.48
N PHE A 127 2.76 19.04 11.24
CA PHE A 127 1.48 18.49 10.81
C PHE A 127 1.05 19.01 9.43
N TYR A 128 1.11 20.32 9.21
CA TYR A 128 0.65 20.91 7.95
C TYR A 128 1.51 20.49 6.75
N GLN A 129 2.80 20.17 6.93
CA GLN A 129 3.68 19.71 5.85
C GLN A 129 3.28 18.30 5.40
N ILE A 130 2.99 17.40 6.35
CA ILE A 130 2.53 16.04 6.07
C ILE A 130 1.13 16.07 5.47
N PHE A 131 0.22 16.84 6.06
CA PHE A 131 -1.16 16.97 5.62
C PHE A 131 -1.25 17.55 4.20
N LEU A 132 -0.62 18.71 3.95
CA LEU A 132 -0.67 19.35 2.64
C LEU A 132 0.04 18.55 1.57
N SER A 133 1.18 17.92 1.87
CA SER A 133 1.86 17.03 0.94
C SER A 133 0.96 15.89 0.47
N SER A 134 0.30 15.21 1.40
CA SER A 134 -0.63 14.11 1.12
C SER A 134 -1.89 14.59 0.41
N LEU A 135 -2.46 15.71 0.85
CA LEU A 135 -3.67 16.28 0.26
C LEU A 135 -3.44 16.72 -1.17
N LEU A 136 -2.42 17.55 -1.41
CA LEU A 136 -2.13 18.11 -2.73
C LEU A 136 -1.77 17.00 -3.73
N GLY A 137 -0.99 16.01 -3.28
CA GLY A 137 -0.74 14.81 -4.08
C GLY A 137 -2.01 14.08 -4.45
N GLY A 138 -2.89 13.81 -3.48
CA GLY A 138 -4.17 13.15 -3.72
C GLY A 138 -5.07 13.92 -4.70
N LEU A 139 -5.15 15.25 -4.56
CA LEU A 139 -5.90 16.11 -5.48
C LEU A 139 -5.33 16.06 -6.91
N LEU A 140 -4.00 16.14 -7.06
CA LEU A 140 -3.34 16.00 -8.35
C LEU A 140 -3.64 14.64 -8.98
N GLY A 141 -3.55 13.55 -8.21
CA GLY A 141 -3.83 12.20 -8.68
C GLY A 141 -5.26 12.03 -9.21
N ILE A 142 -6.26 12.56 -8.50
CA ILE A 142 -7.66 12.56 -8.96
C ILE A 142 -7.81 13.34 -10.26
N LEU A 143 -7.36 14.61 -10.26
CA LEU A 143 -7.57 15.52 -11.38
C LEU A 143 -6.82 15.07 -12.65
N MET A 144 -5.62 14.53 -12.51
CA MET A 144 -4.83 14.02 -13.64
C MET A 144 -5.36 12.70 -14.19
N LEU A 145 -6.07 11.89 -13.36
CA LEU A 145 -6.59 10.59 -13.79
C LEU A 145 -7.91 10.69 -14.56
N ILE A 146 -8.83 11.56 -14.13
CA ILE A 146 -10.19 11.62 -14.70
C ILE A 146 -10.21 11.66 -16.23
N PRO A 147 -9.36 12.45 -16.93
CA PRO A 147 -9.33 12.46 -18.40
C PRO A 147 -9.05 11.09 -19.04
N PHE A 148 -8.34 10.20 -18.31
CA PHE A 148 -8.00 8.86 -18.80
C PHE A 148 -9.02 7.79 -18.41
N ARG A 149 -10.03 8.12 -17.58
CA ARG A 149 -11.03 7.16 -17.11
C ARG A 149 -11.67 6.38 -18.25
N LYS A 150 -12.18 7.08 -19.24
CA LYS A 150 -12.88 6.46 -20.38
C LYS A 150 -11.99 5.41 -21.07
N TYR A 151 -10.74 5.74 -21.31
CA TYR A 151 -9.78 4.82 -21.92
C TYR A 151 -9.59 3.55 -21.08
N PHE A 152 -9.19 3.66 -19.80
CA PHE A 152 -8.90 2.50 -18.99
C PHE A 152 -10.12 1.67 -18.63
N VAL A 153 -11.25 2.32 -18.39
CA VAL A 153 -12.45 1.68 -17.82
C VAL A 153 -13.38 1.14 -18.90
N LYS A 154 -13.62 1.93 -19.99
CA LYS A 154 -14.56 1.60 -21.05
C LYS A 154 -13.88 1.06 -22.30
N ASP A 155 -12.93 1.82 -22.88
CA ASP A 155 -12.35 1.48 -24.19
C ASP A 155 -11.46 0.23 -24.13
N MET A 156 -10.85 -0.02 -22.97
CA MET A 156 -10.07 -1.24 -22.66
C MET A 156 -10.88 -2.30 -21.91
N HIS A 157 -12.20 -2.31 -22.09
CA HIS A 157 -13.08 -3.30 -21.48
C HIS A 157 -12.67 -4.74 -21.87
N GLY A 158 -12.53 -5.60 -20.88
CA GLY A 158 -12.12 -7.00 -21.06
C GLY A 158 -10.65 -7.24 -21.37
N LYS A 159 -9.87 -6.21 -21.74
CA LYS A 159 -8.42 -6.31 -21.95
C LYS A 159 -7.62 -6.26 -20.66
N TYR A 160 -8.12 -5.52 -19.68
CA TYR A 160 -7.50 -5.41 -18.36
C TYR A 160 -8.31 -6.17 -17.32
N PRO A 161 -7.68 -7.07 -16.55
CA PRO A 161 -8.38 -7.93 -15.59
C PRO A 161 -8.91 -7.20 -14.37
N PHE A 162 -8.32 -6.10 -13.95
CA PHE A 162 -8.68 -5.33 -12.74
C PHE A 162 -8.98 -6.25 -11.54
N PRO A 163 -8.02 -7.04 -11.05
CA PRO A 163 -8.31 -8.13 -10.12
C PRO A 163 -8.95 -7.66 -8.81
N GLU A 164 -8.53 -6.52 -8.28
CA GLU A 164 -9.09 -5.93 -7.06
C GLU A 164 -10.50 -5.38 -7.29
N ALA A 165 -10.71 -4.65 -8.39
CA ALA A 165 -12.04 -4.15 -8.74
C ALA A 165 -13.02 -5.30 -8.95
N THR A 166 -12.58 -6.40 -9.57
CA THR A 166 -13.37 -7.62 -9.76
C THR A 166 -13.82 -8.18 -8.40
N ALA A 167 -12.87 -8.42 -7.50
CA ALA A 167 -13.17 -8.97 -6.18
C ALA A 167 -14.10 -8.06 -5.36
N THR A 168 -13.84 -6.75 -5.38
CA THR A 168 -14.69 -5.77 -4.66
C THR A 168 -16.09 -5.70 -5.25
N THR A 169 -16.21 -5.72 -6.59
CA THR A 169 -17.52 -5.69 -7.25
C THR A 169 -18.33 -6.95 -6.95
N GLU A 170 -17.70 -8.12 -6.97
CA GLU A 170 -18.35 -9.38 -6.61
C GLU A 170 -18.90 -9.35 -5.17
N VAL A 171 -18.13 -8.79 -4.23
CA VAL A 171 -18.58 -8.58 -2.85
C VAL A 171 -19.78 -7.65 -2.77
N LEU A 172 -19.76 -6.51 -3.46
CA LEU A 172 -20.84 -5.54 -3.45
C LEU A 172 -22.15 -6.13 -4.03
N VAL A 173 -22.04 -6.91 -5.10
CA VAL A 173 -23.19 -7.50 -5.80
C VAL A 173 -23.73 -8.73 -5.08
N SER A 174 -22.86 -9.66 -4.65
CA SER A 174 -23.28 -10.89 -3.96
C SER A 174 -23.69 -10.65 -2.52
N GLY A 175 -23.15 -9.63 -1.90
CA GLY A 175 -23.34 -9.34 -0.48
C GLY A 175 -24.76 -8.87 -0.12
N GLU A 176 -25.56 -8.43 -1.07
CA GLU A 176 -26.99 -8.15 -0.81
C GLU A 176 -27.76 -9.39 -0.31
N LYS A 177 -27.23 -10.61 -0.51
CA LYS A 177 -27.87 -11.88 -0.11
C LYS A 177 -27.16 -12.66 1.01
N LYS A 178 -25.87 -12.38 1.30
CA LYS A 178 -25.07 -13.20 2.25
C LYS A 178 -24.60 -12.38 3.47
N GLY A 179 -25.49 -12.20 4.46
CA GLY A 179 -25.15 -11.53 5.74
C GLY A 179 -24.03 -12.18 6.58
N ASN A 180 -23.61 -13.41 6.24
CA ASN A 180 -22.58 -14.15 6.99
C ASN A 180 -21.16 -13.64 6.77
N GLN A 181 -20.85 -13.00 5.64
CA GLN A 181 -19.50 -12.50 5.34
C GLN A 181 -19.09 -11.35 6.27
N ALA A 182 -19.98 -10.39 6.51
CA ALA A 182 -19.71 -9.29 7.43
C ALA A 182 -19.53 -9.77 8.88
N LYS A 183 -20.31 -10.77 9.30
CA LYS A 183 -20.14 -11.41 10.62
C LYS A 183 -18.80 -12.10 10.74
N LEU A 184 -18.38 -12.85 9.72
CA LEU A 184 -17.08 -13.52 9.70
C LEU A 184 -15.92 -12.50 9.77
N LEU A 185 -15.98 -11.43 8.97
CA LEU A 185 -15.01 -10.35 8.99
C LEU A 185 -14.93 -9.68 10.37
N ALA A 186 -16.08 -9.38 10.98
CA ALA A 186 -16.13 -8.76 12.30
C ALA A 186 -15.57 -9.68 13.39
N VAL A 187 -15.94 -10.96 13.38
CA VAL A 187 -15.44 -11.94 14.36
C VAL A 187 -13.94 -12.17 14.21
N SER A 188 -13.46 -12.37 12.98
CA SER A 188 -12.01 -12.53 12.73
C SER A 188 -11.25 -11.24 13.03
N GLY A 189 -11.84 -10.07 12.76
CA GLY A 189 -11.27 -8.77 13.14
C GLY A 189 -11.16 -8.60 14.65
N LEU A 190 -12.16 -9.04 15.39
CA LEU A 190 -12.12 -9.03 16.85
C LEU A 190 -11.06 -10.00 17.41
N ILE A 191 -10.97 -11.22 16.87
CA ILE A 191 -9.98 -12.21 17.30
C ILE A 191 -8.57 -11.72 17.00
N GLY A 192 -8.28 -11.34 15.74
CA GLY A 192 -6.96 -10.85 15.36
C GLY A 192 -6.60 -9.53 16.05
N GLY A 193 -7.60 -8.64 16.22
CA GLY A 193 -7.41 -7.37 16.93
C GLY A 193 -7.08 -7.56 18.41
N LEU A 194 -7.83 -8.38 19.13
CA LEU A 194 -7.53 -8.69 20.54
C LEU A 194 -6.18 -9.38 20.67
N TYR A 195 -5.87 -10.32 19.76
CA TYR A 195 -4.59 -11.01 19.75
C TYR A 195 -3.42 -10.02 19.64
N ASP A 196 -3.43 -9.12 18.66
CA ASP A 196 -2.38 -8.12 18.48
C ASP A 196 -2.39 -7.03 19.56
N PHE A 197 -3.56 -6.74 20.15
CA PHE A 197 -3.68 -5.82 21.28
C PHE A 197 -2.99 -6.34 22.55
N PHE A 198 -3.14 -7.62 22.86
CA PHE A 198 -2.46 -8.24 24.00
C PHE A 198 -0.94 -8.25 23.82
N ILE A 199 -0.44 -8.43 22.60
CA ILE A 199 0.97 -8.27 22.28
C ILE A 199 1.43 -6.84 22.54
N SER A 200 0.79 -5.89 21.86
CA SER A 200 1.27 -4.51 21.76
C SER A 200 1.05 -3.68 23.01
N THR A 201 0.05 -4.02 23.85
CA THR A 201 -0.35 -3.23 25.02
C THR A 201 0.13 -3.85 26.31
N PHE A 202 -0.04 -5.16 26.48
CA PHE A 202 0.28 -5.85 27.72
C PHE A 202 1.61 -6.62 27.69
N GLY A 203 2.15 -6.92 26.49
CA GLY A 203 3.36 -7.72 26.38
C GLY A 203 3.24 -9.15 26.98
N TRP A 204 2.01 -9.71 27.06
CA TRP A 204 1.79 -11.03 27.61
C TRP A 204 2.56 -12.11 26.87
N TRP A 205 2.72 -11.94 25.57
CA TRP A 205 3.68 -12.66 24.76
C TRP A 205 4.37 -11.70 23.79
N THR A 206 5.58 -12.06 23.38
CA THR A 206 6.42 -11.18 22.56
C THR A 206 5.94 -11.13 21.11
N GLU A 207 6.10 -9.96 20.50
CA GLU A 207 5.81 -9.77 19.09
C GLU A 207 6.78 -10.51 18.18
N ASN A 208 8.06 -10.58 18.56
CA ASN A 208 9.12 -11.24 17.80
C ASN A 208 9.71 -12.39 18.60
N VAL A 209 9.84 -13.53 17.96
CA VAL A 209 10.50 -14.72 18.48
C VAL A 209 11.72 -15.01 17.65
N SER A 210 12.85 -15.35 18.29
CA SER A 210 14.08 -15.70 17.60
C SER A 210 14.63 -17.03 18.07
N THR A 211 15.50 -17.65 17.27
CA THR A 211 16.21 -18.89 17.67
C THR A 211 17.14 -18.68 18.85
N ARG A 212 17.44 -17.45 19.25
CA ARG A 212 18.22 -17.13 20.45
C ARG A 212 17.57 -17.61 21.77
N ILE A 213 16.26 -17.87 21.76
CA ILE A 213 15.51 -18.44 22.89
C ILE A 213 16.06 -19.81 23.31
N ILE A 214 16.76 -20.52 22.40
CA ILE A 214 17.37 -21.82 22.62
C ILE A 214 18.89 -21.63 22.70
N GLY A 215 19.55 -22.14 23.73
CA GLY A 215 20.98 -21.89 23.96
C GLY A 215 21.92 -22.23 22.79
N TRP A 216 21.62 -23.27 22.00
CA TRP A 216 22.41 -23.57 20.80
C TRP A 216 22.13 -22.55 19.66
N GLY A 217 20.93 -21.97 19.59
CA GLY A 217 20.58 -20.94 18.62
C GLY A 217 21.29 -19.62 18.90
N ASP A 218 21.46 -19.24 20.17
CA ASP A 218 22.23 -18.08 20.57
C ASP A 218 23.72 -18.25 20.22
N MET A 219 24.28 -19.42 20.46
CA MET A 219 25.65 -19.76 20.05
C MET A 219 25.84 -19.67 18.52
N LEU A 220 24.85 -20.08 17.72
CA LEU A 220 24.90 -19.94 16.26
C LEU A 220 24.83 -18.48 15.84
N ALA A 221 24.00 -17.66 16.48
CA ALA A 221 23.89 -16.24 16.20
C ALA A 221 25.20 -15.49 16.49
N GLU A 222 25.91 -15.84 17.55
CA GLU A 222 27.18 -15.21 17.92
C GLU A 222 28.34 -15.68 17.04
N LYS A 223 28.50 -17.00 16.87
CA LYS A 223 29.66 -17.58 16.19
C LYS A 223 29.52 -17.62 14.67
N ALA A 224 28.37 -18.03 14.16
CA ALA A 224 28.11 -18.19 12.73
C ALA A 224 27.29 -17.06 12.13
N LYS A 225 26.85 -16.09 12.95
CA LYS A 225 25.95 -15.00 12.55
C LYS A 225 24.63 -15.48 11.94
N LEU A 226 24.20 -16.68 12.30
CA LEU A 226 22.95 -17.30 11.85
C LEU A 226 21.86 -17.10 12.89
N VAL A 227 20.80 -16.39 12.53
CA VAL A 227 19.63 -16.19 13.38
C VAL A 227 18.36 -16.32 12.54
N PHE A 228 17.37 -17.04 13.06
CA PHE A 228 16.03 -17.07 12.49
C PHE A 228 15.10 -16.29 13.41
N LYS A 229 14.24 -15.46 12.82
CA LYS A 229 13.26 -14.60 13.52
C LYS A 229 11.90 -14.69 12.85
N VAL A 230 10.85 -14.59 13.65
CA VAL A 230 9.47 -14.54 13.18
C VAL A 230 8.65 -13.56 14.01
N ASN A 231 7.90 -12.70 13.35
CA ASN A 231 6.88 -11.87 14.00
C ASN A 231 5.61 -12.70 14.20
N THR A 232 5.06 -12.67 15.38
CA THR A 232 3.90 -13.49 15.77
C THR A 232 2.56 -12.78 15.60
N GLY A 233 2.53 -11.58 14.99
CA GLY A 233 1.32 -10.78 14.81
C GLY A 233 0.31 -11.42 13.86
N ALA A 234 -0.97 -11.38 14.25
CA ALA A 234 -2.07 -11.90 13.45
C ALA A 234 -2.25 -11.11 12.15
N ALA A 235 -2.07 -9.79 12.18
CA ALA A 235 -2.17 -8.93 11.01
C ALA A 235 -1.14 -9.30 9.93
N VAL A 236 0.10 -9.59 10.31
CA VAL A 236 1.18 -9.95 9.38
C VAL A 236 0.95 -11.33 8.78
N LEU A 237 0.47 -12.29 9.59
CA LEU A 237 0.03 -13.61 9.12
C LEU A 237 -1.08 -13.49 8.07
N GLY A 238 -2.10 -12.68 8.34
CA GLY A 238 -3.20 -12.39 7.42
C GLY A 238 -2.71 -11.78 6.10
N LEU A 239 -1.75 -10.83 6.16
CA LEU A 239 -1.14 -10.24 4.99
C LEU A 239 -0.45 -11.30 4.12
N GLY A 240 0.29 -12.23 4.74
CA GLY A 240 0.93 -13.35 4.04
C GLY A 240 -0.08 -14.23 3.30
N TYR A 241 -1.24 -14.48 3.89
CA TYR A 241 -2.32 -15.23 3.25
C TYR A 241 -2.83 -14.55 1.98
N ILE A 242 -3.04 -13.23 2.02
CA ILE A 242 -3.53 -12.44 0.87
C ILE A 242 -2.47 -12.34 -0.23
N VAL A 243 -1.22 -12.08 0.12
CA VAL A 243 -0.08 -12.03 -0.81
C VAL A 243 0.09 -13.35 -1.56
N GLY A 244 -0.18 -14.47 -0.89
CA GLY A 244 -0.10 -15.81 -1.44
C GLY A 244 1.31 -16.37 -1.52
N LEU A 245 1.41 -17.71 -1.63
CA LEU A 245 2.66 -18.44 -1.49
C LEU A 245 3.75 -18.00 -2.47
N LYS A 246 3.41 -17.76 -3.73
CA LYS A 246 4.40 -17.44 -4.77
C LYS A 246 5.18 -16.16 -4.46
N TYR A 247 4.48 -15.07 -4.18
CA TYR A 247 5.13 -13.79 -3.87
C TYR A 247 5.77 -13.79 -2.50
N ALA A 248 5.12 -14.38 -1.49
CA ALA A 248 5.68 -14.53 -0.14
C ALA A 248 6.99 -15.34 -0.17
N ALA A 249 7.06 -16.40 -0.96
CA ALA A 249 8.29 -17.19 -1.13
C ALA A 249 9.42 -16.39 -1.80
N ILE A 250 9.12 -15.54 -2.79
CA ILE A 250 10.13 -14.69 -3.43
C ILE A 250 10.66 -13.64 -2.45
N ILE A 251 9.78 -13.00 -1.69
CA ILE A 251 10.17 -12.03 -0.64
C ILE A 251 11.05 -12.74 0.40
N CYS A 252 10.61 -13.89 0.89
CA CYS A 252 11.39 -14.66 1.86
C CYS A 252 12.72 -15.16 1.30
N ALA A 253 12.80 -15.53 0.03
CA ALA A 253 14.05 -15.92 -0.62
C ALA A 253 15.06 -14.76 -0.59
N GLY A 254 14.63 -13.52 -0.82
CA GLY A 254 15.45 -12.33 -0.63
C GLY A 254 15.98 -12.20 0.79
N SER A 255 15.11 -12.36 1.80
CA SER A 255 15.51 -12.36 3.22
C SER A 255 16.49 -13.49 3.55
N PHE A 256 16.21 -14.69 3.13
CA PHE A 256 17.08 -15.85 3.40
C PHE A 256 18.45 -15.69 2.74
N THR A 257 18.51 -15.12 1.54
CA THR A 257 19.77 -14.78 0.88
C THR A 257 20.60 -13.81 1.73
N VAL A 258 19.97 -12.82 2.34
CA VAL A 258 20.67 -11.88 3.22
C VAL A 258 21.08 -12.56 4.54
N TRP A 259 20.13 -13.14 5.25
CA TRP A 259 20.34 -13.59 6.64
C TRP A 259 21.12 -14.90 6.76
N PHE A 260 21.02 -15.79 5.78
CA PHE A 260 21.70 -17.09 5.82
C PHE A 260 22.89 -17.21 4.86
N VAL A 261 23.06 -16.27 3.93
CA VAL A 261 24.18 -16.30 3.00
C VAL A 261 25.05 -15.05 3.14
N LEU A 262 24.51 -13.84 2.91
CA LEU A 262 25.33 -12.62 2.86
C LEU A 262 25.90 -12.24 4.23
N ILE A 263 25.12 -12.29 5.30
CA ILE A 263 25.59 -11.91 6.64
C ILE A 263 26.69 -12.85 7.14
N PRO A 264 26.54 -14.18 7.13
CA PRO A 264 27.60 -15.10 7.47
C PRO A 264 28.85 -14.96 6.58
N PHE A 265 28.64 -14.78 5.26
CA PHE A 265 29.72 -14.60 4.32
C PHE A 265 30.53 -13.32 4.62
N LEU A 266 29.85 -12.20 4.82
CA LEU A 266 30.50 -10.94 5.19
C LEU A 266 31.29 -11.06 6.49
N SER A 267 30.70 -11.71 7.49
CA SER A 267 31.37 -11.94 8.78
C SER A 267 32.62 -12.80 8.65
N TYR A 268 32.58 -13.83 7.78
CA TYR A 268 33.70 -14.75 7.61
C TYR A 268 34.85 -14.16 6.78
N PHE A 269 34.54 -13.50 5.63
CA PHE A 269 35.56 -13.01 4.70
C PHE A 269 36.08 -11.60 5.03
N ALA A 270 35.31 -10.79 5.72
CA ALA A 270 35.68 -9.45 6.14
C ALA A 270 36.19 -9.40 7.60
N ASP A 271 36.59 -10.53 8.15
CA ASP A 271 37.14 -10.63 9.51
C ASP A 271 38.36 -9.70 9.67
N GLY A 272 38.30 -8.84 10.68
CA GLY A 272 39.35 -7.86 10.95
C GLY A 272 39.36 -6.59 10.06
N GLN A 273 38.37 -6.42 9.18
CA GLN A 273 38.20 -5.19 8.37
C GLN A 273 37.01 -4.36 8.83
N THR A 274 37.17 -3.05 8.82
CA THR A 274 36.06 -2.10 8.83
C THR A 274 35.82 -1.70 7.38
N LEU A 275 34.76 -2.24 6.75
CA LEU A 275 34.27 -1.64 5.52
C LEU A 275 33.59 -0.32 5.90
N VAL A 276 34.18 0.79 5.52
CA VAL A 276 33.60 2.11 5.79
C VAL A 276 32.35 2.26 4.91
N VAL A 277 31.19 2.03 5.50
CA VAL A 277 29.90 2.25 4.86
C VAL A 277 29.18 3.34 5.66
N GLY A 278 29.38 4.57 5.25
CA GLY A 278 28.83 5.75 5.92
C GLY A 278 29.65 6.22 7.15
N GLU A 279 29.36 7.45 7.58
CA GLU A 279 29.97 8.02 8.78
C GLU A 279 29.48 7.27 10.04
N GLY A 280 30.42 6.95 10.93
CA GLY A 280 30.12 6.45 12.29
C GLY A 280 30.25 4.94 12.51
N VAL A 281 30.61 4.12 11.52
CA VAL A 281 30.86 2.68 11.73
C VAL A 281 32.33 2.45 12.02
N THR A 282 32.67 2.28 13.29
CA THR A 282 34.05 2.04 13.77
C THR A 282 34.30 0.61 14.22
N ALA A 283 33.23 -0.19 14.42
CA ALA A 283 33.34 -1.57 14.86
C ALA A 283 33.82 -2.50 13.73
N LEU A 284 34.64 -3.50 14.07
CA LEU A 284 35.01 -4.55 13.14
C LEU A 284 33.80 -5.42 12.80
N ILE A 285 33.71 -5.90 11.57
CA ILE A 285 32.56 -6.71 11.14
C ILE A 285 32.39 -7.98 11.99
N ARG A 286 33.48 -8.60 12.41
CA ARG A 286 33.45 -9.77 13.30
C ARG A 286 32.76 -9.50 14.65
N ASP A 287 32.88 -8.27 15.16
CA ASP A 287 32.36 -7.87 16.48
C ASP A 287 30.89 -7.40 16.39
N MET A 288 30.37 -7.25 15.17
CA MET A 288 28.99 -6.85 14.93
C MET A 288 28.02 -8.02 15.15
N SER A 289 26.83 -7.70 15.66
CA SER A 289 25.69 -8.64 15.66
C SER A 289 25.18 -8.87 14.22
N PRO A 290 24.45 -9.95 13.93
CA PRO A 290 23.80 -10.16 12.63
C PRO A 290 22.93 -8.97 12.21
N GLU A 291 22.23 -8.36 13.18
CA GLU A 291 21.36 -7.19 12.98
C GLU A 291 22.14 -5.94 12.57
N GLN A 292 23.32 -5.75 13.16
CA GLN A 292 24.22 -4.63 12.80
C GLN A 292 24.80 -4.82 11.40
N ILE A 293 25.23 -6.04 11.05
CA ILE A 293 25.70 -6.35 9.69
C ILE A 293 24.57 -6.15 8.68
N PHE A 294 23.34 -6.57 9.02
CA PHE A 294 22.16 -6.31 8.18
C PHE A 294 21.98 -4.82 7.93
N THR A 295 21.93 -4.01 8.98
CA THR A 295 21.64 -2.57 8.89
C THR A 295 22.71 -1.81 8.14
N HIS A 296 23.98 -2.10 8.40
CA HIS A 296 25.11 -1.33 7.84
C HIS A 296 25.52 -1.78 6.44
N TYR A 297 25.31 -3.04 6.07
CA TYR A 297 25.81 -3.58 4.79
C TYR A 297 24.71 -4.20 3.93
N ALA A 298 24.11 -5.28 4.38
CA ALA A 298 23.24 -6.10 3.53
C ALA A 298 21.98 -5.36 3.08
N ARG A 299 21.41 -4.51 3.91
CA ARG A 299 20.23 -3.69 3.63
C ARG A 299 20.46 -2.74 2.45
N HIS A 300 21.68 -2.20 2.28
CA HIS A 300 22.02 -1.31 1.17
C HIS A 300 21.97 -2.01 -0.19
N ILE A 301 22.28 -3.31 -0.24
CA ILE A 301 22.13 -4.11 -1.46
C ILE A 301 20.63 -4.19 -1.83
N GLY A 302 19.75 -4.39 -0.85
CA GLY A 302 18.30 -4.34 -1.05
C GLY A 302 17.81 -3.01 -1.62
N ILE A 303 18.34 -1.89 -1.12
CA ILE A 303 18.03 -0.53 -1.64
C ILE A 303 18.38 -0.41 -3.11
N GLY A 304 19.59 -0.80 -3.50
CA GLY A 304 20.04 -0.80 -4.90
C GLY A 304 19.15 -1.66 -5.80
N GLY A 305 18.73 -2.83 -5.30
CA GLY A 305 17.78 -3.73 -5.98
C GLY A 305 16.42 -3.10 -6.19
N ILE A 306 15.87 -2.43 -5.18
CA ILE A 306 14.57 -1.72 -5.26
C ILE A 306 14.65 -0.59 -6.29
N ALA A 307 15.73 0.21 -6.26
CA ALA A 307 15.92 1.31 -7.20
C ALA A 307 15.98 0.82 -8.65
N MET A 308 16.78 -0.22 -8.92
CA MET A 308 16.88 -0.79 -10.26
C MET A 308 15.57 -1.45 -10.72
N ALA A 309 14.87 -2.16 -9.84
CA ALA A 309 13.56 -2.73 -10.14
C ALA A 309 12.54 -1.64 -10.50
N GLY A 310 12.60 -0.49 -9.84
CA GLY A 310 11.79 0.70 -10.18
C GLY A 310 12.11 1.22 -11.59
N ILE A 311 13.39 1.39 -11.94
CA ILE A 311 13.84 1.82 -13.28
C ILE A 311 13.35 0.84 -14.35
N ILE A 312 13.53 -0.47 -14.13
CA ILE A 312 13.07 -1.51 -15.06
C ILE A 312 11.55 -1.45 -15.24
N GLY A 313 10.80 -1.21 -14.15
CA GLY A 313 9.35 -1.03 -14.19
C GLY A 313 8.93 0.12 -15.10
N ILE A 314 9.61 1.28 -15.01
CA ILE A 314 9.34 2.45 -15.86
C ILE A 314 9.69 2.13 -17.32
N ILE A 315 10.83 1.50 -17.60
CA ILE A 315 11.24 1.13 -18.96
C ILE A 315 10.21 0.18 -19.58
N LYS A 316 9.77 -0.83 -18.86
CA LYS A 316 8.71 -1.76 -19.31
C LYS A 316 7.37 -1.06 -19.58
N SER A 317 7.07 -0.01 -18.82
CA SER A 317 5.84 0.78 -18.96
C SER A 317 5.95 1.91 -20.01
N SER A 318 7.11 2.10 -20.65
CA SER A 318 7.35 3.22 -21.59
C SER A 318 6.40 3.25 -22.79
N GLY A 319 5.98 2.09 -23.30
CA GLY A 319 4.99 1.97 -24.36
C GLY A 319 3.61 2.53 -23.97
N ILE A 320 3.24 2.31 -22.71
CA ILE A 320 1.99 2.77 -22.11
C ILE A 320 2.03 4.28 -21.89
N ILE A 321 3.16 4.78 -21.38
CA ILE A 321 3.38 6.23 -21.22
C ILE A 321 3.21 6.94 -22.58
N ARG A 322 3.79 6.38 -23.66
CA ARG A 322 3.63 6.93 -25.02
C ARG A 322 2.18 6.93 -25.48
N GLN A 323 1.44 5.84 -25.25
CA GLN A 323 0.01 5.75 -25.60
C GLN A 323 -0.83 6.75 -24.81
N ALA A 324 -0.59 6.87 -23.50
CA ALA A 324 -1.27 7.81 -22.63
C ALA A 324 -1.01 9.27 -23.00
N LEU A 325 0.24 9.62 -23.33
CA LEU A 325 0.58 10.95 -23.88
C LEU A 325 -0.12 11.23 -25.19
N GLY A 326 -0.18 10.24 -26.10
CA GLY A 326 -0.89 10.36 -27.38
C GLY A 326 -2.40 10.61 -27.19
N LEU A 327 -3.01 9.96 -26.20
CA LEU A 327 -4.42 10.18 -25.85
C LEU A 327 -4.66 11.56 -25.22
N ALA A 328 -3.79 11.97 -24.28
CA ALA A 328 -3.88 13.31 -23.67
C ALA A 328 -3.79 14.43 -24.72
N VAL A 329 -2.86 14.31 -25.67
CA VAL A 329 -2.74 15.28 -26.79
C VAL A 329 -3.97 15.26 -27.69
N LYS A 330 -4.55 14.08 -27.96
CA LYS A 330 -5.79 13.96 -28.75
C LYS A 330 -7.00 14.59 -28.04
N GLU A 331 -7.15 14.37 -26.74
CA GLU A 331 -8.27 14.95 -25.98
C GLU A 331 -8.13 16.46 -25.77
N LEU A 332 -6.92 16.95 -25.55
CA LEU A 332 -6.64 18.38 -25.45
C LEU A 332 -6.77 19.12 -26.82
N GLY A 333 -6.46 18.42 -27.93
CA GLY A 333 -6.52 18.97 -29.30
C GLY A 333 -7.81 18.66 -30.04
N GLY A 334 -8.70 17.83 -29.52
CA GLY A 334 -9.93 17.40 -30.16
C GLY A 334 -10.94 18.53 -30.27
N LYS A 335 -11.37 18.84 -31.52
CA LYS A 335 -12.55 19.65 -31.79
C LYS A 335 -13.74 19.07 -31.04
N LYS A 336 -14.49 19.92 -30.33
CA LYS A 336 -15.82 19.61 -29.77
C LYS A 336 -16.66 18.88 -30.80
N GLY A 337 -16.67 17.56 -30.78
CA GLY A 337 -17.77 16.78 -31.35
C GLY A 337 -19.00 17.12 -30.52
N ASN A 338 -20.15 17.25 -31.16
CA ASN A 338 -21.45 17.51 -30.54
C ASN A 338 -21.52 16.79 -29.20
N GLU A 339 -21.77 17.55 -28.11
CA GLU A 339 -22.11 16.99 -26.81
C GLU A 339 -23.46 16.25 -26.95
N GLU A 340 -23.44 15.02 -27.47
CA GLU A 340 -24.48 14.07 -27.16
C GLU A 340 -24.57 14.00 -25.65
N VAL A 341 -25.76 14.20 -25.11
CA VAL A 341 -26.01 14.16 -23.66
C VAL A 341 -25.48 12.83 -23.17
N ALA A 342 -24.28 12.84 -22.59
CA ALA A 342 -23.63 11.62 -22.13
C ALA A 342 -24.57 10.90 -21.13
N GLU A 343 -24.79 9.62 -21.35
CA GLU A 343 -25.57 8.78 -20.42
C GLU A 343 -25.07 8.94 -18.99
N ARG A 344 -25.95 8.82 -18.01
CA ARG A 344 -25.61 8.94 -16.58
C ARG A 344 -24.34 8.18 -16.21
N THR A 345 -24.19 6.96 -16.69
CA THR A 345 -23.07 6.04 -16.41
C THR A 345 -21.75 6.41 -17.10
N GLN A 346 -21.76 7.44 -17.95
CA GLN A 346 -20.58 7.94 -18.68
C GLN A 346 -20.30 9.43 -18.41
N ARG A 347 -21.03 10.04 -17.48
CA ARG A 347 -20.91 11.45 -17.17
C ARG A 347 -19.80 11.68 -16.14
N ASP A 348 -18.69 12.28 -16.58
CA ASP A 348 -17.56 12.70 -15.75
C ASP A 348 -17.68 14.17 -15.34
N LEU A 349 -16.77 14.63 -14.47
CA LEU A 349 -16.55 16.03 -14.18
C LEU A 349 -16.18 16.78 -15.47
N SER A 350 -16.70 18.00 -15.62
CA SER A 350 -16.43 18.80 -16.81
C SER A 350 -14.92 19.11 -16.94
N MET A 351 -14.39 19.11 -18.16
CA MET A 351 -12.98 19.44 -18.42
C MET A 351 -12.62 20.83 -17.89
N LYS A 352 -13.57 21.77 -17.89
CA LYS A 352 -13.37 23.10 -17.27
C LYS A 352 -13.10 22.99 -15.77
N PHE A 353 -13.86 22.16 -15.07
CA PHE A 353 -13.66 21.93 -13.64
C PHE A 353 -12.30 21.28 -13.37
N ILE A 354 -11.92 20.28 -14.17
CA ILE A 354 -10.64 19.58 -14.05
C ILE A 354 -9.47 20.54 -14.26
N MET A 355 -9.49 21.33 -15.33
CA MET A 355 -8.42 22.28 -15.62
C MET A 355 -8.33 23.40 -14.58
N THR A 356 -9.47 23.93 -14.13
CA THR A 356 -9.49 24.96 -13.08
C THR A 356 -9.02 24.37 -11.73
N GLY A 357 -9.46 23.16 -11.39
CA GLY A 357 -9.03 22.44 -10.20
C GLY A 357 -7.53 22.12 -10.23
N LEU A 358 -7.01 21.68 -11.38
CA LEU A 358 -5.58 21.41 -11.54
C LEU A 358 -4.75 22.68 -11.36
N LEU A 359 -5.16 23.77 -11.99
CA LEU A 359 -4.50 25.08 -11.85
C LEU A 359 -4.53 25.56 -10.38
N ALA A 360 -5.70 25.48 -9.74
CA ALA A 360 -5.85 25.84 -8.33
C ALA A 360 -4.95 24.98 -7.42
N THR A 361 -4.89 23.67 -7.65
CA THR A 361 -4.03 22.76 -6.89
C THR A 361 -2.55 23.07 -7.10
N LEU A 362 -2.12 23.36 -8.33
CA LEU A 362 -0.74 23.76 -8.63
C LEU A 362 -0.37 25.11 -7.97
N ILE A 363 -1.27 26.10 -8.00
CA ILE A 363 -1.06 27.37 -7.30
C ILE A 363 -0.94 27.15 -5.79
N THR A 364 -1.82 26.34 -5.22
CA THR A 364 -1.76 26.01 -3.77
C THR A 364 -0.47 25.27 -3.44
N THR A 365 -0.03 24.34 -4.28
CA THR A 365 1.24 23.64 -4.14
C THR A 365 2.42 24.61 -4.23
N PHE A 366 2.36 25.57 -5.14
CA PHE A 366 3.38 26.62 -5.25
C PHE A 366 3.45 27.47 -3.97
N ILE A 367 2.31 27.91 -3.44
CA ILE A 367 2.25 28.68 -2.20
C ILE A 367 2.81 27.83 -1.02
N PHE A 368 2.42 26.56 -0.96
CA PHE A 368 2.92 25.64 0.06
C PHE A 368 4.43 25.45 -0.01
N PHE A 369 5.00 25.23 -1.19
CA PHE A 369 6.44 25.09 -1.35
C PHE A 369 7.19 26.40 -1.07
N GLN A 370 6.67 27.54 -1.56
CA GLN A 370 7.32 28.84 -1.38
C GLN A 370 7.42 29.25 0.09
N PHE A 371 6.35 29.09 0.85
CA PHE A 371 6.26 29.58 2.23
C PHE A 371 6.42 28.47 3.30
N GLY A 372 6.19 27.23 2.96
CA GLY A 372 6.21 26.10 3.90
C GLY A 372 7.44 25.19 3.81
N VAL A 373 8.24 25.28 2.72
CA VAL A 373 9.32 24.33 2.46
C VAL A 373 10.63 25.02 2.02
N LEU A 374 10.61 25.89 1.00
CA LEU A 374 11.81 26.35 0.29
C LEU A 374 12.18 27.83 0.53
N GLY A 375 11.25 28.74 0.42
CA GLY A 375 11.52 30.18 0.54
C GLY A 375 12.19 30.87 -0.66
N ASN A 376 12.73 30.12 -1.62
CA ASN A 376 13.39 30.67 -2.82
C ASN A 376 12.51 30.45 -4.06
N LEU A 377 12.19 31.53 -4.80
CA LEU A 377 11.30 31.49 -5.94
C LEU A 377 11.77 30.55 -7.08
N PHE A 378 13.05 30.62 -7.43
CA PHE A 378 13.60 29.78 -8.51
C PHE A 378 13.50 28.28 -8.16
N GLN A 379 13.90 27.93 -6.94
CA GLN A 379 13.84 26.54 -6.46
C GLN A 379 12.39 26.05 -6.36
N THR A 380 11.47 26.93 -5.97
CA THR A 380 10.02 26.62 -5.93
C THR A 380 9.47 26.34 -7.33
N ILE A 381 9.84 27.13 -8.34
CA ILE A 381 9.44 26.88 -9.73
C ILE A 381 9.96 25.54 -10.22
N VAL A 382 11.23 25.23 -9.95
CA VAL A 382 11.85 23.94 -10.29
C VAL A 382 11.10 22.78 -9.60
N ALA A 383 10.80 22.92 -8.32
CA ALA A 383 10.06 21.90 -7.55
C ALA A 383 8.66 21.64 -8.11
N ILE A 384 7.91 22.69 -8.46
CA ILE A 384 6.57 22.56 -9.07
C ILE A 384 6.64 21.89 -10.44
N LEU A 385 7.65 22.22 -11.24
CA LEU A 385 7.83 21.59 -12.54
C LEU A 385 8.10 20.09 -12.39
N ILE A 386 8.95 19.70 -11.41
CA ILE A 386 9.21 18.29 -11.08
C ILE A 386 7.91 17.60 -10.67
N VAL A 387 7.17 18.18 -9.73
CA VAL A 387 5.90 17.62 -9.24
C VAL A 387 4.92 17.43 -10.40
N PHE A 388 4.72 18.45 -11.22
CA PHE A 388 3.76 18.38 -12.33
C PHE A 388 4.14 17.31 -13.36
N VAL A 389 5.36 17.35 -13.87
CA VAL A 389 5.80 16.44 -14.94
C VAL A 389 5.82 14.99 -14.45
N ILE A 390 6.40 14.73 -13.27
CA ILE A 390 6.53 13.37 -12.77
C ILE A 390 5.17 12.82 -12.33
N SER A 391 4.33 13.62 -11.66
CA SER A 391 2.97 13.18 -11.29
C SER A 391 2.15 12.83 -12.51
N PHE A 392 2.20 13.63 -13.57
CA PHE A 392 1.46 13.37 -14.81
C PHE A 392 1.91 12.06 -15.47
N LEU A 393 3.22 11.86 -15.63
CA LEU A 393 3.76 10.64 -16.24
C LEU A 393 3.41 9.40 -15.40
N PHE A 394 3.60 9.48 -14.10
CA PHE A 394 3.44 8.32 -13.23
C PHE A 394 1.98 7.98 -12.91
N THR A 395 1.07 8.95 -12.97
CA THR A 395 -0.37 8.72 -12.83
C THR A 395 -0.87 7.69 -13.86
N THR A 396 -0.48 7.83 -15.11
CA THR A 396 -0.90 6.91 -16.17
C THR A 396 -0.24 5.53 -16.03
N VAL A 397 1.01 5.48 -15.59
CA VAL A 397 1.73 4.22 -15.34
C VAL A 397 1.10 3.46 -14.17
N ALA A 398 0.77 4.16 -13.09
CA ALA A 398 0.13 3.56 -11.92
C ALA A 398 -1.26 3.00 -12.26
N ALA A 399 -2.07 3.77 -12.98
CA ALA A 399 -3.39 3.33 -13.44
C ALA A 399 -3.32 2.06 -14.29
N ASN A 400 -2.34 1.97 -15.19
CA ASN A 400 -2.14 0.78 -16.00
C ASN A 400 -1.62 -0.41 -15.20
N ALA A 401 -0.64 -0.20 -14.34
CA ALA A 401 -0.08 -1.26 -13.52
C ALA A 401 -1.17 -1.93 -12.66
N ILE A 402 -2.01 -1.13 -12.01
CA ILE A 402 -3.11 -1.64 -11.18
C ILE A 402 -4.19 -2.34 -12.02
N ALA A 403 -4.48 -1.82 -13.21
CA ALA A 403 -5.45 -2.43 -14.12
C ALA A 403 -5.02 -3.84 -14.58
N ILE A 404 -3.72 -4.08 -14.75
CA ILE A 404 -3.16 -5.35 -15.21
C ILE A 404 -2.85 -6.29 -14.06
N VAL A 405 -2.14 -5.80 -13.04
CA VAL A 405 -1.54 -6.66 -11.98
C VAL A 405 -2.34 -6.60 -10.68
N GLY A 406 -3.12 -5.54 -10.45
CA GLY A 406 -3.84 -5.32 -9.19
C GLY A 406 -2.96 -4.81 -8.05
N THR A 407 -1.70 -4.48 -8.30
CA THR A 407 -0.80 -3.90 -7.31
C THR A 407 -0.26 -2.55 -7.78
N ASN A 408 -0.19 -1.62 -6.86
CA ASN A 408 0.32 -0.27 -7.15
C ASN A 408 1.85 -0.26 -6.98
N PRO A 409 2.64 0.09 -8.03
CA PRO A 409 4.11 0.09 -7.97
C PRO A 409 4.70 1.31 -7.24
N VAL A 410 4.05 1.76 -6.16
CA VAL A 410 4.33 3.02 -5.48
C VAL A 410 5.76 3.10 -4.97
N SER A 411 6.27 2.08 -4.30
CA SER A 411 7.58 2.13 -3.64
C SER A 411 8.75 2.34 -4.60
N GLY A 412 8.80 1.59 -5.72
CA GLY A 412 9.88 1.70 -6.71
C GLY A 412 9.85 3.02 -7.46
N MET A 413 8.66 3.44 -7.91
CA MET A 413 8.49 4.70 -8.65
C MET A 413 8.76 5.92 -7.77
N THR A 414 8.43 5.86 -6.49
CA THR A 414 8.73 6.93 -5.54
C THR A 414 10.23 7.08 -5.30
N LEU A 415 10.95 5.98 -5.10
CA LEU A 415 12.40 6.04 -4.93
C LEU A 415 13.07 6.66 -6.18
N MET A 416 12.63 6.28 -7.37
CA MET A 416 13.10 6.89 -8.61
C MET A 416 12.79 8.38 -8.68
N THR A 417 11.59 8.79 -8.28
CA THR A 417 11.20 10.21 -8.19
C THR A 417 12.15 10.98 -7.27
N LEU A 418 12.44 10.42 -6.10
CA LEU A 418 13.32 11.06 -5.12
C LEU A 418 14.73 11.22 -5.65
N ILE A 419 15.28 10.20 -6.32
CA ILE A 419 16.61 10.28 -6.92
C ILE A 419 16.63 11.39 -7.99
N LEU A 420 15.69 11.39 -8.93
CA LEU A 420 15.60 12.38 -9.99
C LEU A 420 15.39 13.80 -9.42
N ALA A 421 14.45 13.96 -8.49
CA ALA A 421 14.18 15.24 -7.85
C ALA A 421 15.43 15.76 -7.12
N SER A 422 16.14 14.90 -6.39
CA SER A 422 17.35 15.29 -5.66
C SER A 422 18.48 15.75 -6.59
N LEU A 423 18.71 15.03 -7.69
CA LEU A 423 19.71 15.41 -8.67
C LEU A 423 19.40 16.78 -9.31
N VAL A 424 18.13 17.02 -9.65
CA VAL A 424 17.70 18.31 -10.22
C VAL A 424 17.78 19.43 -9.18
N LEU A 425 17.37 19.18 -7.92
CA LEU A 425 17.44 20.18 -6.86
C LEU A 425 18.88 20.55 -6.50
N VAL A 426 19.78 19.56 -6.44
CA VAL A 426 21.21 19.82 -6.23
C VAL A 426 21.78 20.66 -7.38
N SER A 427 21.41 20.34 -8.62
CA SER A 427 21.81 21.14 -9.80
C SER A 427 21.25 22.57 -9.76
N ALA A 428 20.12 22.78 -9.08
CA ALA A 428 19.51 24.10 -8.83
C ALA A 428 20.09 24.81 -7.58
N GLY A 429 21.16 24.27 -6.99
CA GLY A 429 21.85 24.84 -5.84
C GLY A 429 21.18 24.58 -4.49
N LEU A 430 20.33 23.55 -4.39
CA LEU A 430 19.64 23.16 -3.15
C LEU A 430 20.26 21.88 -2.59
N SER A 431 20.89 21.99 -1.42
CA SER A 431 21.56 20.86 -0.74
C SER A 431 21.36 20.92 0.77
N GLY A 432 21.86 19.93 1.51
CA GLY A 432 21.77 19.86 2.95
C GLY A 432 20.33 19.64 3.46
N THR A 433 20.04 20.11 4.67
CA THR A 433 18.74 19.92 5.36
C THR A 433 17.56 20.47 4.58
N SER A 434 17.69 21.66 3.98
CA SER A 434 16.63 22.27 3.15
C SER A 434 16.39 21.45 1.88
N GLY A 435 17.44 20.89 1.27
CA GLY A 435 17.35 20.01 0.12
C GLY A 435 16.66 18.69 0.46
N MET A 436 17.01 18.08 1.58
CA MET A 436 16.37 16.85 2.07
C MET A 436 14.88 17.07 2.36
N MET A 437 14.53 18.17 3.05
CA MET A 437 13.13 18.52 3.31
C MET A 437 12.35 18.67 2.00
N ALA A 438 12.87 19.44 1.05
CA ALA A 438 12.23 19.66 -0.24
C ALA A 438 12.05 18.36 -1.03
N ALA A 439 13.09 17.53 -1.11
CA ALA A 439 13.02 16.24 -1.82
C ALA A 439 11.97 15.32 -1.21
N MET A 440 11.91 15.20 0.12
CA MET A 440 10.93 14.37 0.80
C MET A 440 9.49 14.86 0.59
N VAL A 441 9.26 16.17 0.67
CA VAL A 441 7.93 16.75 0.45
C VAL A 441 7.49 16.58 -1.01
N ILE A 442 8.40 16.82 -1.99
CA ILE A 442 8.15 16.54 -3.41
C ILE A 442 7.80 15.07 -3.61
N GLY A 443 8.61 14.17 -3.05
CA GLY A 443 8.37 12.75 -3.09
C GLY A 443 7.02 12.36 -2.50
N GLY A 444 6.63 12.96 -1.38
CA GLY A 444 5.33 12.75 -0.74
C GLY A 444 4.16 13.18 -1.62
N VAL A 445 4.24 14.35 -2.25
CA VAL A 445 3.21 14.83 -3.19
C VAL A 445 3.10 13.90 -4.40
N VAL A 446 4.22 13.58 -5.05
CA VAL A 446 4.23 12.71 -6.25
C VAL A 446 3.80 11.30 -5.92
N CYS A 447 4.28 10.74 -4.81
CA CYS A 447 3.93 9.39 -4.35
C CYS A 447 2.43 9.27 -4.07
N THR A 448 1.86 10.27 -3.43
CA THR A 448 0.42 10.30 -3.15
C THR A 448 -0.40 10.50 -4.42
N ALA A 449 0.06 11.30 -5.38
CA ALA A 449 -0.61 11.47 -6.67
C ALA A 449 -0.67 10.15 -7.45
N LEU A 450 0.43 9.48 -7.55
CA LEU A 450 0.58 8.19 -8.22
C LEU A 450 -0.25 7.09 -7.52
N SER A 451 -0.22 7.02 -6.21
CA SER A 451 -1.01 6.07 -5.42
C SER A 451 -2.51 6.32 -5.59
N MET A 452 -2.94 7.59 -5.52
CA MET A 452 -4.32 7.99 -5.72
C MET A 452 -4.83 7.61 -7.11
N ALA A 453 -4.04 7.86 -8.14
CA ALA A 453 -4.44 7.52 -9.50
C ALA A 453 -4.66 6.01 -9.67
N GLY A 454 -3.76 5.19 -9.13
CA GLY A 454 -3.87 3.73 -9.17
C GLY A 454 -5.12 3.21 -8.46
N GLY A 455 -5.37 3.63 -7.21
CA GLY A 455 -6.54 3.18 -6.46
C GLY A 455 -7.86 3.74 -7.01
N PHE A 456 -7.85 4.99 -7.47
CA PHE A 456 -9.08 5.62 -7.97
C PHE A 456 -9.57 5.04 -9.30
N ILE A 457 -8.68 4.60 -10.20
CA ILE A 457 -9.11 3.92 -11.43
C ILE A 457 -9.81 2.59 -11.12
N THR A 458 -9.41 1.91 -10.03
CA THR A 458 -10.06 0.71 -9.51
C THR A 458 -11.48 1.01 -9.06
N ASP A 459 -11.69 2.08 -8.28
CA ASP A 459 -13.03 2.51 -7.85
C ASP A 459 -13.93 2.86 -9.03
N LEU A 460 -13.40 3.56 -10.02
CA LEU A 460 -14.14 3.93 -11.23
C LEU A 460 -14.49 2.71 -12.09
N LYS A 461 -13.66 1.67 -12.08
CA LYS A 461 -13.97 0.38 -12.74
C LYS A 461 -15.09 -0.36 -12.03
N ILE A 462 -15.08 -0.39 -10.69
CA ILE A 462 -16.20 -0.91 -9.88
C ILE A 462 -17.49 -0.18 -10.24
N GLY A 463 -17.44 1.15 -10.25
CA GLY A 463 -18.57 1.98 -10.64
C GLY A 463 -19.10 1.72 -12.04
N TYR A 464 -18.23 1.48 -13.00
CA TYR A 464 -18.58 1.13 -14.37
C TYR A 464 -19.32 -0.19 -14.47
N TRP A 465 -18.82 -1.24 -13.80
CA TRP A 465 -19.48 -2.55 -13.80
C TRP A 465 -20.85 -2.54 -13.10
N ILE A 466 -20.95 -1.82 -12.01
CA ILE A 466 -22.21 -1.71 -11.26
C ILE A 466 -23.19 -0.73 -11.94
N GLY A 467 -22.68 0.30 -12.60
CA GLY A 467 -23.49 1.33 -13.26
C GLY A 467 -23.76 2.55 -12.38
N THR A 468 -22.80 2.93 -11.52
CA THR A 468 -22.86 4.18 -10.75
C THR A 468 -22.56 5.38 -11.63
N THR A 469 -22.85 6.57 -11.13
CA THR A 469 -22.59 7.83 -11.84
C THR A 469 -21.16 8.29 -11.56
N PRO A 470 -20.23 8.27 -12.55
CA PRO A 470 -18.82 8.61 -12.32
C PRO A 470 -18.62 9.97 -11.65
N VAL A 471 -19.30 11.01 -12.11
CA VAL A 471 -19.19 12.36 -11.53
C VAL A 471 -19.51 12.39 -10.03
N LYS A 472 -20.33 11.47 -9.50
CA LYS A 472 -20.60 11.39 -8.08
C LYS A 472 -19.44 10.74 -7.32
N GLN A 473 -18.87 9.64 -7.84
CA GLN A 473 -17.66 9.05 -7.28
C GLN A 473 -16.50 10.05 -7.29
N GLU A 474 -16.28 10.73 -8.43
CA GLU A 474 -15.23 11.74 -8.58
C GLU A 474 -15.35 12.88 -7.56
N LYS A 475 -16.56 13.47 -7.41
CA LYS A 475 -16.79 14.55 -6.43
C LYS A 475 -16.52 14.12 -4.99
N TRP A 476 -17.04 12.97 -4.59
CA TRP A 476 -16.94 12.52 -3.21
C TRP A 476 -15.58 11.90 -2.88
N LYS A 477 -14.80 11.52 -3.89
CA LYS A 477 -13.40 11.12 -3.72
C LYS A 477 -12.54 12.24 -3.14
N PHE A 478 -12.78 13.49 -3.50
CA PHE A 478 -12.11 14.65 -2.91
C PHE A 478 -12.30 14.71 -1.38
N LEU A 479 -13.50 14.45 -0.90
CA LEU A 479 -13.77 14.44 0.54
C LEU A 479 -13.01 13.32 1.24
N GLY A 480 -13.04 12.11 0.70
CA GLY A 480 -12.26 10.98 1.22
C GLY A 480 -10.76 11.29 1.28
N THR A 481 -10.24 11.98 0.27
CA THR A 481 -8.84 12.43 0.21
C THR A 481 -8.49 13.38 1.34
N VAL A 482 -9.31 14.41 1.59
CA VAL A 482 -9.09 15.37 2.69
C VAL A 482 -9.08 14.66 4.05
N VAL A 483 -10.08 13.82 4.29
CA VAL A 483 -10.22 13.08 5.56
C VAL A 483 -9.05 12.13 5.77
N SER A 484 -8.68 11.36 4.75
CA SER A 484 -7.56 10.42 4.84
C SER A 484 -6.22 11.12 5.03
N ALA A 485 -5.98 12.25 4.35
CA ALA A 485 -4.75 13.04 4.51
C ALA A 485 -4.62 13.61 5.93
N ALA A 486 -5.71 14.13 6.51
CA ALA A 486 -5.72 14.62 7.89
C ALA A 486 -5.48 13.47 8.89
N THR A 487 -6.13 12.32 8.67
CA THR A 487 -5.98 11.16 9.56
C THR A 487 -4.56 10.60 9.52
N VAL A 488 -3.98 10.41 8.34
CA VAL A 488 -2.61 9.87 8.23
C VAL A 488 -1.58 10.81 8.84
N ALA A 489 -1.74 12.14 8.67
CA ALA A 489 -0.85 13.11 9.27
C ALA A 489 -0.92 13.06 10.82
N GLY A 490 -2.11 12.99 11.39
CA GLY A 490 -2.30 12.86 12.84
C GLY A 490 -1.75 11.55 13.39
N VAL A 491 -2.06 10.44 12.76
CA VAL A 491 -1.59 9.10 13.18
C VAL A 491 -0.06 9.00 13.08
N MET A 492 0.53 9.51 12.01
CA MET A 492 1.99 9.50 11.84
C MET A 492 2.70 10.28 12.95
N MET A 493 2.15 11.44 13.36
CA MET A 493 2.70 12.21 14.47
C MET A 493 2.59 11.45 15.81
N VAL A 494 1.43 10.85 16.09
CA VAL A 494 1.24 10.04 17.31
C VAL A 494 2.21 8.85 17.31
N LEU A 495 2.35 8.14 16.21
CA LEU A 495 3.26 7.00 16.11
C LEU A 495 4.73 7.42 16.25
N ASN A 496 5.11 8.58 15.69
CA ASN A 496 6.45 9.12 15.86
C ASN A 496 6.76 9.47 17.32
N GLN A 497 5.80 10.05 18.04
CA GLN A 497 5.99 10.40 19.45
C GLN A 497 5.94 9.19 20.38
N THR A 498 5.19 8.15 20.02
CA THR A 498 5.03 6.95 20.86
C THR A 498 6.17 5.95 20.66
N TYR A 499 6.51 5.64 19.41
CA TYR A 499 7.52 4.62 19.06
C TYR A 499 8.77 5.20 18.41
N GLY A 500 8.65 6.34 17.72
CA GLY A 500 9.69 6.85 16.83
C GLY A 500 9.88 6.01 15.58
N PHE A 501 10.82 6.46 14.72
CA PHE A 501 11.24 5.73 13.51
C PHE A 501 12.74 5.42 13.51
N VAL A 502 13.43 5.75 14.60
CA VAL A 502 14.88 5.53 14.80
C VAL A 502 15.09 4.95 16.20
N GLY A 503 15.85 3.86 16.30
CA GLY A 503 16.14 3.17 17.55
C GLY A 503 15.74 1.70 17.54
N GLU A 504 16.08 0.97 18.61
CA GLU A 504 15.87 -0.48 18.69
C GLU A 504 14.39 -0.91 18.73
N ASN A 505 13.54 -0.11 19.38
CA ASN A 505 12.11 -0.38 19.54
C ASN A 505 11.23 0.49 18.62
N ALA A 506 11.84 1.19 17.65
CA ALA A 506 11.14 2.07 16.74
C ALA A 506 10.33 1.28 15.69
N LEU A 507 9.30 1.93 15.15
CA LEU A 507 8.63 1.40 13.98
C LEU A 507 9.61 1.32 12.79
N VAL A 508 9.63 0.19 12.13
CA VAL A 508 10.64 -0.13 11.10
C VAL A 508 10.59 0.85 9.93
N ALA A 509 9.39 1.34 9.56
CA ALA A 509 9.14 2.25 8.44
C ALA A 509 10.04 1.93 7.21
N PRO A 510 9.96 0.71 6.64
CA PRO A 510 11.00 0.18 5.75
C PRO A 510 11.23 1.06 4.54
N GLN A 511 10.17 1.50 3.87
CA GLN A 511 10.26 2.31 2.65
C GLN A 511 10.87 3.70 2.96
N ALA A 512 10.38 4.35 4.02
CA ALA A 512 10.88 5.67 4.42
C ALA A 512 12.37 5.63 4.83
N ASN A 513 12.79 4.56 5.50
CA ASN A 513 14.20 4.33 5.79
C ASN A 513 15.05 4.15 4.51
N ALA A 514 14.53 3.41 3.51
CA ALA A 514 15.19 3.29 2.22
C ALA A 514 15.33 4.65 1.51
N MET A 515 14.26 5.46 1.54
CA MET A 515 14.26 6.80 0.96
C MET A 515 15.29 7.70 1.66
N ALA A 516 15.30 7.72 3.00
CA ALA A 516 16.25 8.48 3.79
C ALA A 516 17.71 8.08 3.49
N ALA A 517 17.98 6.77 3.41
CA ALA A 517 19.31 6.24 3.13
C ALA A 517 19.86 6.65 1.75
N VAL A 518 18.99 6.86 0.77
CA VAL A 518 19.39 7.32 -0.57
C VAL A 518 19.54 8.84 -0.62
N ILE A 519 18.62 9.58 0.01
CA ILE A 519 18.57 11.03 -0.11
C ILE A 519 19.67 11.73 0.69
N LYS A 520 19.96 11.23 1.89
CA LYS A 520 20.97 11.84 2.76
C LYS A 520 22.32 12.02 2.06
N PRO A 521 22.94 10.97 1.48
CA PRO A 521 24.23 11.12 0.80
C PRO A 521 24.17 11.99 -0.46
N LEU A 522 23.04 11.97 -1.19
CA LEU A 522 22.86 12.80 -2.39
C LEU A 522 22.81 14.30 -2.05
N MET A 523 22.29 14.67 -0.89
CA MET A 523 22.10 16.05 -0.49
C MET A 523 23.24 16.62 0.38
N GLU A 524 23.90 15.79 1.16
CA GLU A 524 25.00 16.20 2.06
C GLU A 524 26.39 15.91 1.48
N GLY A 525 26.51 15.17 0.36
CA GLY A 525 27.78 14.82 -0.25
C GLY A 525 28.61 13.83 0.57
N GLY A 526 27.97 13.04 1.44
CA GLY A 526 28.61 12.02 2.28
C GLY A 526 29.09 10.78 1.50
N ALA A 527 29.83 9.91 2.18
CA ALA A 527 30.30 8.64 1.62
C ALA A 527 29.10 7.70 1.39
N THR A 528 28.62 7.66 0.16
CA THR A 528 27.52 6.76 -0.24
C THR A 528 28.07 5.37 -0.54
N PRO A 529 27.42 4.27 -0.08
CA PRO A 529 27.86 2.92 -0.35
C PRO A 529 27.50 2.46 -1.78
N TRP A 530 27.99 3.18 -2.78
CA TRP A 530 27.67 2.95 -4.19
C TRP A 530 27.92 1.52 -4.64
N MET A 531 28.98 0.88 -4.14
CA MET A 531 29.29 -0.51 -4.49
C MET A 531 28.17 -1.48 -4.06
N LEU A 532 27.60 -1.27 -2.88
CA LEU A 532 26.48 -2.08 -2.40
C LEU A 532 25.19 -1.81 -3.19
N TYR A 533 24.95 -0.55 -3.55
CA TYR A 533 23.80 -0.18 -4.41
C TYR A 533 23.95 -0.77 -5.81
N PHE A 534 25.14 -0.73 -6.41
CA PHE A 534 25.39 -1.34 -7.72
C PHE A 534 25.29 -2.87 -7.68
N ALA A 535 25.76 -3.51 -6.61
CA ALA A 535 25.59 -4.95 -6.42
C ALA A 535 24.09 -5.34 -6.37
N GLY A 536 23.28 -4.58 -5.65
CA GLY A 536 21.82 -4.76 -5.63
C GLY A 536 21.18 -4.51 -6.98
N ALA A 537 21.60 -3.47 -7.69
CA ALA A 537 21.12 -3.15 -9.03
C ALA A 537 21.44 -4.27 -10.04
N ALA A 538 22.66 -4.79 -10.03
CA ALA A 538 23.08 -5.91 -10.86
C ALA A 538 22.25 -7.17 -10.56
N LEU A 539 22.04 -7.47 -9.28
CA LEU A 539 21.19 -8.59 -8.85
C LEU A 539 19.75 -8.44 -9.37
N ALA A 540 19.17 -7.25 -9.28
CA ALA A 540 17.82 -6.98 -9.79
C ALA A 540 17.73 -7.16 -11.31
N LEU A 541 18.77 -6.77 -12.06
CA LEU A 541 18.86 -7.03 -13.50
C LEU A 541 18.87 -8.54 -13.79
N ILE A 542 19.74 -9.30 -13.11
CA ILE A 542 19.83 -10.76 -13.27
C ILE A 542 18.49 -11.42 -12.98
N LEU A 543 17.85 -11.09 -11.86
CA LEU A 543 16.53 -11.60 -11.48
C LEU A 543 15.47 -11.30 -12.53
N THR A 544 15.50 -10.08 -13.10
CA THR A 544 14.57 -9.69 -14.17
C THR A 544 14.80 -10.51 -15.45
N MET A 545 16.07 -10.79 -15.81
CA MET A 545 16.42 -11.58 -16.98
C MET A 545 15.94 -13.03 -16.87
N ILE A 546 15.93 -13.62 -15.68
CA ILE A 546 15.42 -14.98 -15.42
C ILE A 546 13.93 -15.01 -15.10
N GLY A 547 13.22 -13.87 -15.18
CA GLY A 547 11.77 -13.82 -14.98
C GLY A 547 11.31 -13.82 -13.52
N VAL A 548 12.21 -13.62 -12.57
CA VAL A 548 11.85 -13.46 -11.14
C VAL A 548 11.47 -11.99 -10.87
N PRO A 549 10.36 -11.72 -10.13
CA PRO A 549 9.99 -10.37 -9.73
C PRO A 549 11.06 -9.71 -8.84
N ALA A 550 11.96 -8.94 -9.48
CA ALA A 550 13.12 -8.34 -8.82
C ALA A 550 12.74 -7.43 -7.64
N LEU A 551 11.62 -6.67 -7.75
CA LEU A 551 11.15 -5.81 -6.68
C LEU A 551 10.77 -6.61 -5.42
N ALA A 552 10.06 -7.72 -5.57
CA ALA A 552 9.65 -8.56 -4.43
C ALA A 552 10.87 -9.17 -3.72
N PHE A 553 11.84 -9.66 -4.49
CA PHE A 553 13.09 -10.20 -3.95
C PHE A 553 13.91 -9.11 -3.23
N ALA A 554 14.08 -7.95 -3.84
CA ALA A 554 14.83 -6.84 -3.27
C ALA A 554 14.16 -6.26 -2.00
N LEU A 555 12.82 -6.22 -1.95
CA LEU A 555 12.07 -5.90 -0.73
C LEU A 555 12.38 -6.91 0.39
N GLY A 556 12.44 -8.19 0.06
CA GLY A 556 12.84 -9.22 1.01
C GLY A 556 14.25 -9.04 1.56
N MET A 557 15.19 -8.60 0.73
CA MET A 557 16.56 -8.26 1.17
C MET A 557 16.61 -7.02 2.07
N PHE A 558 15.67 -6.11 1.91
CA PHE A 558 15.63 -4.83 2.62
C PHE A 558 14.85 -4.88 3.93
N ILE A 559 13.70 -5.58 3.94
CA ILE A 559 12.83 -5.73 5.11
C ILE A 559 13.46 -6.73 6.09
N PRO A 560 13.44 -6.48 7.40
CA PRO A 560 13.94 -7.42 8.40
C PRO A 560 13.31 -8.81 8.30
N LEU A 561 14.06 -9.84 8.65
CA LEU A 561 13.67 -11.26 8.53
C LEU A 561 12.37 -11.58 9.28
N ASP A 562 12.22 -11.03 10.48
CA ASP A 562 11.06 -11.24 11.34
C ASP A 562 9.74 -10.83 10.70
N LEU A 563 9.73 -9.83 9.84
CA LEU A 563 8.53 -9.38 9.12
C LEU A 563 8.26 -10.19 7.83
N ASN A 564 9.27 -10.79 7.23
CA ASN A 564 9.12 -11.56 5.99
C ASN A 564 8.73 -13.02 6.25
N THR A 565 9.19 -13.62 7.34
CA THR A 565 8.89 -15.02 7.69
C THR A 565 7.40 -15.30 7.89
N PRO A 566 6.60 -14.46 8.60
CA PRO A 566 5.17 -14.70 8.71
C PRO A 566 4.41 -14.52 7.39
N LEU A 567 4.94 -13.73 6.44
CA LEU A 567 4.35 -13.69 5.09
C LEU A 567 4.43 -15.05 4.42
N LEU A 568 5.57 -15.75 4.54
CA LEU A 568 5.72 -17.11 4.01
C LEU A 568 4.78 -18.09 4.70
N ILE A 569 4.66 -18.02 6.02
CA ILE A 569 3.75 -18.86 6.79
C ILE A 569 2.30 -18.62 6.34
N GLY A 570 1.85 -17.37 6.23
CA GLY A 570 0.53 -17.02 5.72
C GLY A 570 0.29 -17.52 4.29
N GLY A 571 1.31 -17.41 3.43
CA GLY A 571 1.30 -17.96 2.07
C GLY A 571 1.16 -19.48 2.04
N LEU A 572 1.83 -20.20 2.93
CA LEU A 572 1.70 -21.65 3.11
C LEU A 572 0.30 -22.03 3.59
N VAL A 573 -0.29 -21.28 4.51
CA VAL A 573 -1.67 -21.48 4.95
C VAL A 573 -2.63 -21.30 3.79
N SER A 574 -2.45 -20.25 2.98
CA SER A 574 -3.25 -20.00 1.78
C SER A 574 -3.16 -21.15 0.77
N TRP A 575 -1.97 -21.63 0.50
CA TRP A 575 -1.75 -22.78 -0.36
C TRP A 575 -2.41 -24.04 0.19
N TYR A 576 -2.21 -24.34 1.48
CA TYR A 576 -2.79 -25.52 2.11
C TYR A 576 -4.32 -25.51 2.06
N VAL A 577 -4.95 -24.38 2.40
CA VAL A 577 -6.42 -24.22 2.38
C VAL A 577 -6.99 -24.35 0.96
N SER A 578 -6.29 -23.80 -0.03
CA SER A 578 -6.76 -23.76 -1.42
C SER A 578 -6.46 -25.03 -2.25
N THR A 579 -5.73 -26.01 -1.70
CA THR A 579 -5.34 -27.23 -2.42
C THR A 579 -5.79 -28.53 -1.75
N ARG A 580 -6.44 -28.46 -0.58
CA ARG A 580 -6.76 -29.67 0.22
C ARG A 580 -7.87 -30.52 -0.36
N SER A 581 -8.84 -29.96 -1.09
CA SER A 581 -9.92 -30.72 -1.72
C SER A 581 -9.55 -31.13 -3.14
N LYS A 582 -10.11 -32.25 -3.61
CA LYS A 582 -10.05 -32.66 -5.02
C LYS A 582 -10.99 -31.82 -5.90
N GLU A 583 -11.98 -31.18 -5.32
CA GLU A 583 -12.96 -30.34 -6.00
C GLU A 583 -12.48 -28.87 -6.00
N GLU A 584 -12.25 -28.33 -7.18
CA GLU A 584 -11.76 -26.96 -7.36
C GLU A 584 -12.75 -25.91 -6.79
N LYS A 585 -14.05 -26.18 -6.90
CA LYS A 585 -15.11 -25.32 -6.38
C LYS A 585 -15.05 -25.19 -4.86
N VAL A 586 -14.84 -26.29 -4.14
CA VAL A 586 -14.67 -26.29 -2.68
C VAL A 586 -13.39 -25.54 -2.26
N ASN A 587 -12.31 -25.72 -3.00
CA ASN A 587 -11.07 -25.01 -2.76
C ASN A 587 -11.23 -23.48 -2.94
N LYS A 588 -11.99 -23.05 -3.95
CA LYS A 588 -12.32 -21.65 -4.18
C LYS A 588 -13.09 -21.06 -3.00
N ILE A 589 -14.15 -21.72 -2.55
CA ILE A 589 -14.98 -21.27 -1.40
C ILE A 589 -14.14 -21.19 -0.12
N ARG A 590 -13.27 -22.15 0.14
CA ARG A 590 -12.36 -22.15 1.29
C ARG A 590 -11.35 -21.00 1.22
N ARG A 591 -10.80 -20.75 0.03
CA ARG A 591 -9.88 -19.64 -0.21
C ARG A 591 -10.57 -18.30 0.03
N GLU A 592 -11.78 -18.10 -0.45
CA GLU A 592 -12.58 -16.88 -0.24
C GLU A 592 -12.85 -16.66 1.26
N ARG A 593 -13.26 -17.71 1.99
CA ARG A 593 -13.43 -17.63 3.44
C ARG A 593 -12.13 -17.27 4.16
N GLY A 594 -11.01 -17.90 3.80
CA GLY A 594 -9.71 -17.56 4.35
C GLY A 594 -9.29 -16.12 4.06
N THR A 595 -9.61 -15.59 2.87
CA THR A 595 -9.37 -14.17 2.53
C THR A 595 -10.15 -13.22 3.44
N LEU A 596 -11.40 -13.56 3.80
CA LEU A 596 -12.19 -12.78 4.75
C LEU A 596 -11.58 -12.80 6.17
N ILE A 597 -11.12 -13.96 6.62
CA ILE A 597 -10.44 -14.10 7.92
C ILE A 597 -9.15 -13.28 7.92
N ALA A 598 -8.34 -13.40 6.87
CA ALA A 598 -7.13 -12.61 6.70
C ALA A 598 -7.38 -11.10 6.73
N SER A 599 -8.39 -10.65 5.98
CA SER A 599 -8.80 -9.24 5.98
C SER A 599 -9.26 -8.76 7.36
N GLY A 600 -9.96 -9.61 8.11
CA GLY A 600 -10.34 -9.35 9.50
C GLY A 600 -9.09 -9.21 10.39
N PHE A 601 -8.15 -10.14 10.34
CA PHE A 601 -6.90 -10.08 11.11
C PHE A 601 -6.10 -8.80 10.81
N ILE A 602 -5.97 -8.45 9.52
CA ILE A 602 -5.28 -7.24 9.09
C ILE A 602 -5.96 -5.99 9.66
N ALA A 603 -7.26 -5.85 9.43
CA ALA A 603 -8.00 -4.66 9.84
C ALA A 603 -8.06 -4.56 11.38
N GLY A 604 -8.36 -5.67 12.06
CA GLY A 604 -8.47 -5.72 13.52
C GLY A 604 -7.12 -5.49 14.21
N GLY A 605 -6.08 -6.20 13.79
CA GLY A 605 -4.73 -6.07 14.36
C GLY A 605 -4.14 -4.69 14.14
N ALA A 606 -4.26 -4.15 12.92
CA ALA A 606 -3.78 -2.79 12.63
C ALA A 606 -4.55 -1.72 13.42
N LEU A 607 -5.88 -1.83 13.53
CA LEU A 607 -6.68 -0.89 14.31
C LEU A 607 -6.33 -0.92 15.79
N MET A 608 -6.20 -2.12 16.36
CA MET A 608 -5.83 -2.27 17.79
C MET A 608 -4.39 -1.86 18.06
N GLY A 609 -3.48 -1.98 17.07
CA GLY A 609 -2.15 -1.39 17.14
C GLY A 609 -2.16 0.14 17.26
N VAL A 610 -3.05 0.81 16.51
CA VAL A 610 -3.26 2.28 16.66
C VAL A 610 -3.86 2.60 18.03
N VAL A 611 -4.84 1.82 18.49
CA VAL A 611 -5.43 2.00 19.84
C VAL A 611 -4.35 1.88 20.91
N SER A 612 -3.49 0.86 20.83
CA SER A 612 -2.34 0.68 21.73
C SER A 612 -1.39 1.89 21.69
N ALA A 613 -1.07 2.39 20.49
CA ALA A 613 -0.22 3.56 20.33
C ALA A 613 -0.83 4.81 20.97
N VAL A 614 -2.12 5.04 20.80
CA VAL A 614 -2.86 6.16 21.41
C VAL A 614 -2.89 6.04 22.93
N LEU A 615 -3.13 4.84 23.48
CA LEU A 615 -3.09 4.60 24.92
C LEU A 615 -1.70 4.91 25.51
N LYS A 616 -0.64 4.44 24.88
CA LYS A 616 0.74 4.73 25.27
C LYS A 616 1.07 6.22 25.17
N TYR A 617 0.59 6.90 24.13
CA TYR A 617 0.73 8.35 23.96
C TYR A 617 0.13 9.15 25.14
N PHE A 618 -1.01 8.70 25.68
CA PHE A 618 -1.64 9.30 26.86
C PHE A 618 -1.06 8.79 28.20
N GLY A 619 0.04 8.03 28.16
CA GLY A 619 0.75 7.58 29.36
C GLY A 619 0.22 6.30 29.99
N ALA A 620 -0.64 5.55 29.30
CA ALA A 620 -1.07 4.22 29.74
C ALA A 620 0.03 3.19 29.40
N ASP A 621 0.95 2.97 30.32
CA ASP A 621 1.97 1.93 30.22
C ASP A 621 1.53 0.73 31.06
N TRP A 622 0.97 -0.29 30.37
CA TRP A 622 0.47 -1.53 30.99
C TRP A 622 1.34 -2.73 30.62
N ASP A 623 2.61 -2.48 30.29
CA ASP A 623 3.54 -3.57 29.94
C ASP A 623 3.74 -4.51 31.15
N MET A 624 3.35 -5.79 30.96
CA MET A 624 3.46 -6.88 31.90
C MET A 624 4.41 -7.97 31.39
N SER A 625 5.43 -7.59 30.62
CA SER A 625 6.38 -8.55 30.06
C SER A 625 7.04 -9.43 31.14
N TRP A 626 7.24 -10.70 30.83
CA TRP A 626 7.78 -11.69 31.73
C TRP A 626 8.69 -12.69 30.99
N SER A 627 9.51 -13.44 31.74
CA SER A 627 10.55 -14.30 31.16
C SER A 627 10.07 -15.46 30.28
N GLY A 628 8.81 -15.84 30.37
CA GLY A 628 8.18 -16.89 29.54
C GLY A 628 7.43 -16.35 28.32
N ALA A 629 7.41 -15.04 28.10
CA ALA A 629 6.62 -14.39 27.05
C ALA A 629 6.97 -14.88 25.63
N GLU A 630 8.24 -15.18 25.35
CA GLU A 630 8.68 -15.69 24.04
C GLU A 630 8.16 -17.12 23.77
N TRP A 631 8.18 -18.01 24.77
CA TRP A 631 7.62 -19.35 24.62
C TRP A 631 6.11 -19.32 24.46
N LEU A 632 5.44 -18.46 25.23
CA LEU A 632 4.00 -18.25 25.07
C LEU A 632 3.67 -17.71 23.67
N ALA A 633 4.51 -16.84 23.11
CA ALA A 633 4.34 -16.33 21.75
C ALA A 633 4.34 -17.46 20.70
N VAL A 634 5.24 -18.44 20.82
CA VAL A 634 5.26 -19.61 19.93
C VAL A 634 3.94 -20.38 20.01
N VAL A 635 3.47 -20.66 21.23
CA VAL A 635 2.21 -21.41 21.45
C VAL A 635 1.01 -20.64 20.88
N MET A 636 0.93 -19.35 21.17
CA MET A 636 -0.18 -18.50 20.69
C MET A 636 -0.16 -18.33 19.17
N TYR A 637 1.03 -18.26 18.57
CA TYR A 637 1.16 -18.18 17.11
C TYR A 637 0.72 -19.47 16.41
N ILE A 638 1.09 -20.63 16.96
CA ILE A 638 0.58 -21.91 16.47
C ILE A 638 -0.95 -22.01 16.64
N ALA A 639 -1.48 -21.52 17.76
CA ALA A 639 -2.92 -21.52 18.01
C ALA A 639 -3.70 -20.63 17.00
N ILE A 640 -3.20 -19.43 16.69
CA ILE A 640 -3.85 -18.54 15.70
C ILE A 640 -3.78 -19.10 14.29
N ILE A 641 -2.67 -19.74 13.90
CA ILE A 641 -2.53 -20.46 12.63
C ILE A 641 -3.53 -21.61 12.58
N GLY A 642 -3.61 -22.40 13.65
CA GLY A 642 -4.56 -23.52 13.76
C GLY A 642 -6.01 -23.07 13.63
N TYR A 643 -6.38 -21.97 14.31
CA TYR A 643 -7.70 -21.35 14.16
C TYR A 643 -7.96 -20.93 12.72
N PHE A 644 -7.01 -20.26 12.08
CA PHE A 644 -7.14 -19.78 10.71
C PHE A 644 -7.41 -20.94 9.73
N ILE A 645 -6.60 -22.01 9.81
CA ILE A 645 -6.77 -23.20 8.97
C ILE A 645 -8.12 -23.88 9.25
N TRP A 646 -8.44 -24.11 10.52
CA TRP A 646 -9.66 -24.78 10.94
C TRP A 646 -10.91 -24.05 10.44
N ASP A 647 -11.00 -22.74 10.65
CA ASP A 647 -12.17 -21.97 10.25
C ASP A 647 -12.30 -21.84 8.73
N SER A 648 -11.17 -21.68 8.01
CA SER A 648 -11.15 -21.65 6.54
C SER A 648 -11.64 -22.97 5.94
N LEU A 649 -11.23 -24.12 6.50
CA LEU A 649 -11.62 -25.45 6.00
C LEU A 649 -13.07 -25.82 6.28
N ARG A 650 -13.76 -25.14 7.20
CA ARG A 650 -15.19 -25.35 7.50
C ARG A 650 -16.12 -24.87 6.40
N ALA A 651 -15.62 -24.06 5.46
CA ALA A 651 -16.44 -23.63 4.34
C ALA A 651 -16.92 -24.83 3.52
N ARG A 652 -18.24 -24.92 3.35
CA ARG A 652 -18.94 -25.93 2.54
C ARG A 652 -19.84 -25.20 1.54
N GLU A 653 -20.24 -25.90 0.50
CA GLU A 653 -21.33 -25.44 -0.39
C GLU A 653 -22.62 -25.33 0.47
N GLU A 654 -23.22 -24.12 0.52
CA GLU A 654 -24.57 -23.87 0.99
C GLU A 654 -25.53 -23.88 -0.19
#